data_eccb2011f4b198741863c2d78a60e43b
#
_entry.id   eccb2011f4b198741863c2d78a60e43b
#
_cell.length_a   1.000
_cell.length_b   1.000
_cell.length_c   1.000
_cell.angle_alpha   90.00
_cell.angle_beta   90.00
_cell.angle_gamma   90.00
#
_symmetry.space_group_name_H-M   'P 1'
#
loop_
_entity.id
_entity.type
_entity.pdbx_description
1 polymer ?
#
loop_
_entity_poly.entity_id
_entity_poly.type
_entity_poly.pdbx_seq_one_letter_code
_entity_poly.pdbx_strand_id
1 'polypeptide(L)'
;MDQQIFFLQDAYLFWPEWKRFLYRILFQAFVFLGLLVSILFILLEVKKYFYLGILLLIFFIFIFIKRNFSDLSIKENYLKRKKINLALLLSPQAKEILIESRRFSLNKHLPLPLTCLYVLFDKQEIINALRYLDFTSEEIKEFQQKILEEHIAAKLPEKEFFLSLTKNALIEVQQLKQSSIDTYSLMLSLYSLDDNQLTNLLNFFGIEKNDLAIAFSINILSRQKNVEPIKGLTEINQTSFRPKRTHVNKTLTSRPTPNLDSLSVDFTGLAEKLKIGVMIGHLKEYEALIKILSRPGKRNILLIGPAGIGKETIVSYLAYNLVRNNIPAQLRDYRLINLSSPSLFRDTQTPFEACNRLTKVVNEISANRDIILYLPQLHNYKLLTQEGGLSALEMLKPLFETQQNPIIATSTLEDFHRYLEQDSNIQDAFETIRVEEISPGEAIQILAFESLKWKRETKVQVSFRAIKRAVMLAQRFLAKTPLPSSAESLLTEAIEGARQKRNNLVKEQDIVDLVSVKTSIPLEVSQPEEKERLLSLEKDIHQSFINQEEAVKAVSGALRQYRAGLANPNKPIGVFLFVGPTGVGKTELSKILARVYFGSEKSMVRFDMSEYQDQRGIFRFIGSPEGETSGVLTEAIKNKPFSLILLDEFEKANLKVLDLFLPLFDEGRLTDNLGETINFTNTIIIATSNALSDFIKKQIEKGIPFNQLTDELKKKLTNYFKPELLNRFDEIVVFRPLTEKNLKEIVKLKLKNLVQILQNKKIAVDFDASVIDKLAQLGYNPIFGARPLDAVIRHFVKDQLAQAILKDEIKANSKVHFSYQDSQFKMISSN
;
A
#
# COMPACT_ATOMS: atom_id res chain seq x y z
N MET A 1 30.04 -1.66 -14.28
CA MET A 1 29.97 -1.90 -15.77
C MET A 1 30.66 -0.81 -16.59
N ASP A 2 31.05 0.31 -16.03
CA ASP A 2 31.57 1.49 -16.76
C ASP A 2 32.94 1.33 -17.46
N GLN A 3 33.68 0.24 -17.20
CA GLN A 3 34.96 -0.05 -17.86
C GLN A 3 34.91 -1.29 -18.77
N GLN A 4 33.74 -1.86 -19.01
CA GLN A 4 33.58 -3.06 -19.82
C GLN A 4 33.19 -2.72 -21.26
N ILE A 5 33.83 -3.37 -22.22
CA ILE A 5 33.50 -3.25 -23.65
C ILE A 5 32.54 -4.35 -24.03
N PHE A 6 31.33 -3.98 -24.42
CA PHE A 6 30.31 -4.88 -24.93
C PHE A 6 30.31 -4.88 -26.45
N PHE A 7 30.18 -6.05 -27.06
CA PHE A 7 30.07 -6.18 -28.50
C PHE A 7 29.12 -7.35 -28.87
N LEU A 8 28.54 -7.29 -30.03
CA LEU A 8 27.66 -8.31 -30.55
C LEU A 8 28.27 -8.91 -31.82
N GLN A 9 28.94 -10.03 -31.67
CA GLN A 9 29.61 -10.72 -32.77
C GLN A 9 28.97 -12.11 -32.98
N ASP A 10 27.98 -12.17 -33.85
CA ASP A 10 27.41 -13.41 -34.36
C ASP A 10 27.05 -13.21 -35.82
N ALA A 11 27.88 -13.75 -36.70
CA ALA A 11 27.69 -13.66 -38.15
C ALA A 11 26.29 -14.20 -38.57
N TYR A 12 25.80 -15.25 -37.90
CA TYR A 12 24.52 -15.86 -38.20
C TYR A 12 23.31 -14.91 -38.03
N LEU A 13 23.35 -14.00 -37.08
CA LEU A 13 22.32 -12.98 -36.89
C LEU A 13 22.19 -12.07 -38.12
N PHE A 14 23.31 -11.76 -38.77
CA PHE A 14 23.36 -10.81 -39.90
C PHE A 14 23.42 -11.46 -41.28
N TRP A 15 23.38 -12.79 -41.38
CA TRP A 15 23.37 -13.46 -42.67
C TRP A 15 22.06 -13.27 -43.42
N PRO A 16 22.09 -13.24 -44.78
CA PRO A 16 20.88 -13.35 -45.59
C PRO A 16 20.16 -14.68 -45.36
N GLU A 17 18.86 -14.69 -45.61
CA GLU A 17 17.99 -15.83 -45.30
C GLU A 17 18.44 -17.13 -46.03
N TRP A 18 18.80 -17.02 -47.32
CA TRP A 18 19.29 -18.14 -48.11
C TRP A 18 20.57 -18.77 -47.53
N LYS A 19 21.50 -17.94 -46.99
CA LYS A 19 22.70 -18.48 -46.34
C LYS A 19 22.39 -19.23 -45.05
N ARG A 20 21.46 -18.75 -44.27
CA ARG A 20 20.97 -19.38 -43.04
C ARG A 20 20.27 -20.70 -43.34
N PHE A 21 19.42 -20.71 -44.37
CA PHE A 21 18.74 -21.92 -44.83
C PHE A 21 19.73 -22.96 -45.33
N LEU A 22 20.66 -22.55 -46.19
CA LEU A 22 21.71 -23.44 -46.70
C LEU A 22 22.56 -24.04 -45.57
N TYR A 23 22.98 -23.20 -44.61
CA TYR A 23 23.73 -23.65 -43.44
C TYR A 23 22.95 -24.65 -42.58
N ARG A 24 21.64 -24.42 -42.37
CA ARG A 24 20.80 -25.39 -41.64
C ARG A 24 20.74 -26.73 -42.33
N ILE A 25 20.50 -26.77 -43.64
CA ILE A 25 20.47 -28.01 -44.44
C ILE A 25 21.81 -28.73 -44.40
N LEU A 26 22.89 -28.00 -44.68
CA LEU A 26 24.23 -28.58 -44.67
C LEU A 26 24.62 -29.15 -43.29
N PHE A 27 24.27 -28.46 -42.25
CA PHE A 27 24.55 -28.93 -40.90
C PHE A 27 23.69 -30.15 -40.52
N GLN A 28 22.39 -30.16 -40.84
CA GLN A 28 21.53 -31.33 -40.61
C GLN A 28 22.01 -32.51 -41.42
N ALA A 29 22.37 -32.30 -42.67
CA ALA A 29 22.94 -33.33 -43.52
C ALA A 29 24.28 -33.87 -42.96
N PHE A 30 25.15 -33.00 -42.47
CA PHE A 30 26.41 -33.37 -41.83
C PHE A 30 26.21 -34.23 -40.57
N VAL A 31 25.27 -33.79 -39.66
CA VAL A 31 24.96 -34.58 -38.47
C VAL A 31 24.32 -35.91 -38.83
N PHE A 32 23.37 -35.92 -39.78
CA PHE A 32 22.69 -37.12 -40.24
C PHE A 32 23.69 -38.10 -40.87
N LEU A 33 24.54 -37.60 -41.77
CA LEU A 33 25.60 -38.43 -42.42
C LEU A 33 26.57 -38.99 -41.35
N GLY A 34 26.97 -38.16 -40.39
CA GLY A 34 27.83 -38.56 -39.29
C GLY A 34 27.22 -39.66 -38.41
N LEU A 35 25.93 -39.56 -38.10
CA LEU A 35 25.20 -40.59 -37.35
C LEU A 35 25.10 -41.87 -38.19
N LEU A 36 24.86 -41.78 -39.51
CA LEU A 36 24.77 -42.93 -40.40
C LEU A 36 26.12 -43.66 -40.52
N VAL A 37 27.20 -42.89 -40.65
CA VAL A 37 28.58 -43.45 -40.64
C VAL A 37 28.90 -44.08 -39.29
N SER A 38 28.48 -43.48 -38.19
CA SER A 38 28.67 -44.03 -36.83
C SER A 38 27.97 -45.39 -36.67
N ILE A 39 26.73 -45.50 -37.17
CA ILE A 39 25.95 -46.74 -37.14
C ILE A 39 26.62 -47.79 -38.06
N LEU A 40 27.09 -47.40 -39.22
CA LEU A 40 27.81 -48.31 -40.17
C LEU A 40 29.05 -48.92 -39.49
N PHE A 41 29.86 -48.11 -38.81
CA PHE A 41 31.02 -48.59 -38.04
C PHE A 41 30.64 -49.50 -36.88
N ILE A 42 29.51 -49.30 -36.26
CA ILE A 42 29.01 -50.18 -35.18
C ILE A 42 28.59 -51.55 -35.77
N LEU A 43 28.01 -51.54 -36.97
CA LEU A 43 27.60 -52.77 -37.66
C LEU A 43 28.75 -53.59 -38.29
N LEU A 44 29.95 -53.03 -38.43
CA LEU A 44 31.15 -53.75 -38.85
C LEU A 44 31.62 -54.64 -37.70
N GLU A 45 31.69 -55.90 -37.90
CA GLU A 45 32.05 -56.91 -36.86
C GLU A 45 33.50 -56.85 -36.37
N VAL A 46 34.28 -55.87 -36.81
CA VAL A 46 35.69 -55.67 -36.40
C VAL A 46 35.75 -54.81 -35.12
N LYS A 47 36.22 -55.33 -34.03
CA LYS A 47 36.30 -54.69 -32.71
C LYS A 47 36.84 -53.26 -32.73
N LYS A 48 37.84 -52.94 -33.53
CA LYS A 48 38.41 -51.59 -33.64
C LYS A 48 37.39 -50.53 -34.18
N TYR A 49 36.61 -50.88 -35.18
CA TYR A 49 35.64 -50.02 -35.82
C TYR A 49 34.39 -49.88 -34.94
N PHE A 50 34.00 -50.88 -34.23
CA PHE A 50 32.93 -50.88 -33.27
C PHE A 50 33.10 -49.79 -32.19
N TYR A 51 34.27 -49.75 -31.54
CA TYR A 51 34.53 -48.68 -30.53
C TYR A 51 34.64 -47.31 -31.17
N LEU A 52 35.18 -47.17 -32.38
CA LEU A 52 35.21 -45.90 -33.12
C LEU A 52 33.82 -45.45 -33.47
N GLY A 53 32.94 -46.36 -33.89
CA GLY A 53 31.54 -46.05 -34.19
C GLY A 53 30.77 -45.50 -32.98
N ILE A 54 30.96 -46.13 -31.80
CA ILE A 54 30.36 -45.63 -30.55
C ILE A 54 30.86 -44.22 -30.19
N LEU A 55 32.16 -43.98 -30.32
CA LEU A 55 32.77 -42.69 -30.03
C LEU A 55 32.26 -41.59 -30.97
N LEU A 56 32.13 -41.87 -32.24
CA LEU A 56 31.56 -40.99 -33.24
C LEU A 56 30.06 -40.74 -32.97
N LEU A 57 29.29 -41.74 -32.61
CA LEU A 57 27.88 -41.61 -32.27
C LEU A 57 27.70 -40.67 -31.08
N ILE A 58 28.45 -40.86 -30.01
CA ILE A 58 28.46 -40.01 -28.84
C ILE A 58 28.83 -38.55 -29.23
N PHE A 59 29.85 -38.40 -30.09
CA PHE A 59 30.30 -37.09 -30.57
C PHE A 59 29.21 -36.34 -31.36
N PHE A 60 28.56 -37.02 -32.32
CA PHE A 60 27.50 -36.38 -33.12
C PHE A 60 26.23 -36.13 -32.32
N ILE A 61 25.87 -37.03 -31.40
CA ILE A 61 24.79 -36.78 -30.41
C ILE A 61 25.15 -35.57 -29.55
N PHE A 62 26.38 -35.47 -29.05
CA PHE A 62 26.86 -34.34 -28.27
C PHE A 62 26.79 -33.01 -29.05
N ILE A 63 27.21 -33.02 -30.33
CA ILE A 63 27.11 -31.85 -31.21
C ILE A 63 25.64 -31.42 -31.39
N PHE A 64 24.75 -32.39 -31.62
CA PHE A 64 23.32 -32.16 -31.79
C PHE A 64 22.69 -31.60 -30.51
N ILE A 65 22.99 -32.22 -29.37
CA ILE A 65 22.51 -31.75 -28.05
C ILE A 65 23.06 -30.35 -27.71
N LYS A 66 24.38 -30.15 -27.90
CA LYS A 66 25.03 -28.86 -27.62
C LYS A 66 24.45 -27.73 -28.45
N ARG A 67 24.05 -28.00 -29.69
CA ARG A 67 23.44 -26.98 -30.55
C ARG A 67 21.99 -26.68 -30.20
N ASN A 68 21.19 -27.72 -29.87
CA ASN A 68 19.75 -27.60 -29.68
C ASN A 68 19.37 -27.35 -28.21
N PHE A 69 20.24 -27.72 -27.25
CA PHE A 69 19.96 -27.68 -25.81
C PHE A 69 21.03 -26.95 -24.98
N SER A 70 22.01 -26.27 -25.63
CA SER A 70 22.99 -25.51 -24.85
C SER A 70 22.38 -24.22 -24.29
N ASP A 71 21.76 -24.31 -23.14
CA ASP A 71 21.58 -23.19 -22.28
C ASP A 71 22.94 -22.81 -21.69
N LEU A 72 23.59 -21.82 -22.29
CA LEU A 72 24.82 -21.25 -21.76
C LEU A 72 24.42 -20.39 -20.55
N SER A 73 24.43 -21.00 -19.37
CA SER A 73 24.25 -20.23 -18.13
C SER A 73 25.33 -19.15 -18.05
N ILE A 74 24.92 -17.94 -17.71
CA ILE A 74 25.82 -16.81 -17.44
C ILE A 74 26.69 -17.20 -16.25
N LYS A 75 27.93 -17.59 -16.51
CA LYS A 75 28.89 -17.85 -15.45
C LYS A 75 29.40 -16.51 -14.94
N GLU A 76 29.37 -16.27 -13.65
CA GLU A 76 29.84 -15.03 -13.01
C GLU A 76 31.26 -14.63 -13.48
N ASN A 77 32.11 -15.61 -13.73
CA ASN A 77 33.48 -15.39 -14.25
C ASN A 77 33.51 -14.83 -15.69
N TYR A 78 32.45 -15.00 -16.47
CA TYR A 78 32.37 -14.43 -17.81
C TYR A 78 32.04 -12.93 -17.75
N LEU A 79 31.21 -12.52 -16.83
CA LEU A 79 30.84 -11.12 -16.59
C LEU A 79 31.97 -10.27 -16.00
N LYS A 80 33.00 -10.90 -15.44
CA LYS A 80 34.19 -10.20 -14.92
C LYS A 80 35.23 -9.85 -16.00
N ARG A 81 35.02 -10.25 -17.27
CA ARG A 81 35.93 -9.98 -18.37
C ARG A 81 35.84 -8.52 -18.83
N LYS A 82 36.97 -7.94 -19.29
CA LYS A 82 36.97 -6.58 -19.87
C LYS A 82 36.21 -6.48 -21.21
N LYS A 83 36.12 -7.57 -21.97
CA LYS A 83 35.38 -7.66 -23.26
C LYS A 83 34.35 -8.76 -23.18
N ILE A 84 33.09 -8.44 -23.46
CA ILE A 84 31.97 -9.37 -23.34
C ILE A 84 31.24 -9.45 -24.69
N ASN A 85 31.15 -10.65 -25.27
CA ASN A 85 30.32 -10.88 -26.44
C ASN A 85 28.89 -11.24 -26.01
N LEU A 86 27.95 -10.33 -26.22
CA LEU A 86 26.55 -10.49 -25.83
C LEU A 86 25.83 -11.59 -26.61
N ALA A 87 26.28 -11.90 -27.83
CA ALA A 87 25.68 -12.96 -28.64
C ALA A 87 25.78 -14.35 -27.99
N LEU A 88 26.79 -14.59 -27.15
CA LEU A 88 26.98 -15.84 -26.41
C LEU A 88 26.02 -15.99 -25.22
N LEU A 89 25.44 -14.90 -24.78
CA LEU A 89 24.52 -14.85 -23.63
C LEU A 89 23.04 -14.94 -24.07
N LEU A 90 22.76 -14.84 -25.37
CA LEU A 90 21.42 -14.97 -25.92
C LEU A 90 20.93 -16.43 -25.90
N SER A 91 19.74 -16.66 -25.38
CA SER A 91 19.04 -17.92 -25.51
C SER A 91 18.71 -18.22 -26.99
N PRO A 92 18.49 -19.48 -27.39
CA PRO A 92 18.06 -19.81 -28.74
C PRO A 92 16.80 -19.04 -29.20
N GLN A 93 15.83 -18.89 -28.29
CA GLN A 93 14.59 -18.14 -28.55
C GLN A 93 14.85 -16.64 -28.75
N ALA A 94 15.71 -16.04 -27.92
CA ALA A 94 16.08 -14.63 -28.04
C ALA A 94 16.78 -14.35 -29.38
N LYS A 95 17.68 -15.25 -29.83
CA LYS A 95 18.31 -15.15 -31.14
C LYS A 95 17.30 -15.22 -32.30
N GLU A 96 16.34 -16.12 -32.19
CA GLU A 96 15.28 -16.26 -33.19
C GLU A 96 14.42 -14.99 -33.27
N ILE A 97 14.04 -14.41 -32.15
CA ILE A 97 13.30 -13.14 -32.10
C ILE A 97 14.04 -12.02 -32.82
N LEU A 98 15.34 -11.86 -32.57
CA LEU A 98 16.14 -10.83 -33.22
C LEU A 98 16.23 -11.06 -34.74
N ILE A 99 16.33 -12.32 -35.19
CA ILE A 99 16.36 -12.69 -36.59
C ILE A 99 15.01 -12.45 -37.26
N GLU A 100 13.91 -12.82 -36.61
CA GLU A 100 12.54 -12.59 -37.11
C GLU A 100 12.24 -11.09 -37.19
N SER A 101 12.60 -10.33 -36.18
CA SER A 101 12.41 -8.88 -36.15
C SER A 101 13.14 -8.18 -37.30
N ARG A 102 14.38 -8.63 -37.58
CA ARG A 102 15.15 -8.13 -38.72
C ARG A 102 14.49 -8.49 -40.05
N ARG A 103 14.08 -9.75 -40.20
CA ARG A 103 13.38 -10.22 -41.42
C ARG A 103 12.11 -9.41 -41.66
N PHE A 104 11.32 -9.21 -40.62
CA PHE A 104 10.07 -8.47 -40.71
C PHE A 104 10.30 -7.00 -41.07
N SER A 105 11.33 -6.38 -40.49
CA SER A 105 11.75 -5.02 -40.80
C SER A 105 12.11 -4.85 -42.27
N LEU A 106 12.91 -5.76 -42.81
CA LEU A 106 13.32 -5.71 -44.22
C LEU A 106 12.14 -5.93 -45.18
N ASN A 107 11.20 -6.82 -44.82
CA ASN A 107 10.07 -7.16 -45.68
C ASN A 107 8.96 -6.10 -45.67
N LYS A 108 8.74 -5.44 -44.54
CA LYS A 108 7.66 -4.46 -44.36
C LYS A 108 8.14 -3.01 -44.36
N HIS A 109 9.46 -2.78 -44.50
CA HIS A 109 10.08 -1.45 -44.39
C HIS A 109 9.73 -0.71 -43.08
N LEU A 110 9.51 -1.47 -41.98
CA LEU A 110 9.20 -0.90 -40.66
C LEU A 110 10.48 -0.78 -39.81
N PRO A 111 10.53 0.21 -38.89
CA PRO A 111 11.65 0.38 -37.96
C PRO A 111 11.86 -0.84 -37.04
N LEU A 112 13.12 -1.18 -36.77
CA LEU A 112 13.49 -2.33 -35.91
C LEU A 112 12.86 -2.34 -34.53
N PRO A 113 12.71 -1.20 -33.80
CA PRO A 113 12.04 -1.21 -32.49
C PRO A 113 10.60 -1.71 -32.56
N LEU A 114 9.83 -1.27 -33.56
CA LEU A 114 8.43 -1.69 -33.76
C LEU A 114 8.33 -3.15 -34.17
N THR A 115 9.21 -3.60 -35.09
CA THR A 115 9.19 -5.00 -35.51
C THR A 115 9.64 -5.95 -34.41
N CYS A 116 10.57 -5.53 -33.57
CA CYS A 116 10.96 -6.29 -32.38
C CYS A 116 9.80 -6.42 -31.38
N LEU A 117 9.10 -5.32 -31.12
CA LEU A 117 7.90 -5.32 -30.29
C LEU A 117 6.80 -6.21 -30.86
N TYR A 118 6.52 -6.11 -32.16
CA TYR A 118 5.52 -6.93 -32.84
C TYR A 118 5.82 -8.44 -32.72
N VAL A 119 7.08 -8.85 -33.00
CA VAL A 119 7.50 -10.25 -32.90
C VAL A 119 7.43 -10.75 -31.45
N LEU A 120 7.77 -9.91 -30.48
CA LEU A 120 7.66 -10.27 -29.06
C LEU A 120 6.20 -10.51 -28.65
N PHE A 121 5.26 -9.66 -29.10
CA PHE A 121 3.82 -9.83 -28.82
C PHE A 121 3.21 -11.10 -29.45
N ASP A 122 3.89 -11.71 -30.44
CA ASP A 122 3.49 -12.99 -31.04
C ASP A 122 3.98 -14.21 -30.23
N LYS A 123 4.93 -14.02 -29.33
CA LYS A 123 5.48 -15.14 -28.54
C LYS A 123 4.53 -15.53 -27.40
N GLN A 124 4.23 -16.83 -27.30
CA GLN A 124 3.30 -17.38 -26.30
C GLN A 124 3.65 -16.99 -24.87
N GLU A 125 4.92 -16.79 -24.58
CA GLU A 125 5.42 -16.40 -23.26
C GLU A 125 4.96 -14.99 -22.89
N ILE A 126 5.02 -14.05 -23.83
CA ILE A 126 4.55 -12.67 -23.66
C ILE A 126 3.03 -12.64 -23.61
N ILE A 127 2.34 -13.39 -24.49
CA ILE A 127 0.89 -13.52 -24.47
C ILE A 127 0.39 -14.02 -23.11
N ASN A 128 1.04 -15.01 -22.53
CA ASN A 128 0.69 -15.52 -21.20
C ASN A 128 0.91 -14.48 -20.10
N ALA A 129 1.96 -13.67 -20.18
CA ALA A 129 2.20 -12.59 -19.25
C ALA A 129 1.16 -11.47 -19.38
N LEU A 130 0.79 -11.09 -20.61
CA LEU A 130 -0.26 -10.09 -20.85
C LEU A 130 -1.64 -10.58 -20.37
N ARG A 131 -1.95 -11.85 -20.55
CA ARG A 131 -3.18 -12.46 -19.98
C ARG A 131 -3.17 -12.45 -18.47
N TYR A 132 -2.01 -12.63 -17.83
CA TYR A 132 -1.88 -12.49 -16.39
C TYR A 132 -2.17 -11.06 -15.93
N LEU A 133 -1.82 -10.06 -16.74
CA LEU A 133 -2.12 -8.65 -16.52
C LEU A 133 -3.57 -8.27 -16.92
N ASP A 134 -4.44 -9.26 -17.10
CA ASP A 134 -5.86 -9.11 -17.45
C ASP A 134 -6.14 -8.55 -18.86
N PHE A 135 -5.18 -8.67 -19.80
CA PHE A 135 -5.42 -8.32 -21.20
C PHE A 135 -6.12 -9.46 -21.93
N THR A 136 -7.16 -9.13 -22.67
CA THR A 136 -7.90 -10.08 -23.52
C THR A 136 -7.14 -10.41 -24.81
N SER A 137 -7.49 -11.53 -25.43
CA SER A 137 -6.88 -11.91 -26.71
C SER A 137 -7.22 -10.94 -27.85
N GLU A 138 -8.34 -10.22 -27.74
CA GLU A 138 -8.76 -9.20 -28.69
C GLU A 138 -7.92 -7.93 -28.55
N GLU A 139 -7.73 -7.45 -27.32
CA GLU A 139 -6.85 -6.29 -27.02
C GLU A 139 -5.41 -6.55 -27.48
N ILE A 140 -4.87 -7.76 -27.26
CA ILE A 140 -3.51 -8.12 -27.71
C ILE A 140 -3.40 -8.05 -29.25
N LYS A 141 -4.43 -8.48 -29.97
CA LYS A 141 -4.46 -8.38 -31.45
C LYS A 141 -4.58 -6.93 -31.91
N GLU A 142 -5.41 -6.14 -31.23
CA GLU A 142 -5.52 -4.70 -31.50
C GLU A 142 -4.17 -3.99 -31.30
N PHE A 143 -3.43 -4.32 -30.23
CA PHE A 143 -2.07 -3.81 -30.01
C PHE A 143 -1.13 -4.17 -31.13
N GLN A 144 -1.15 -5.44 -31.58
CA GLN A 144 -0.32 -5.86 -32.74
C GLN A 144 -0.66 -5.10 -34.01
N GLN A 145 -1.94 -4.85 -34.27
CA GLN A 145 -2.38 -4.10 -35.44
C GLN A 145 -1.94 -2.63 -35.35
N LYS A 146 -2.08 -2.03 -34.18
CA LYS A 146 -1.69 -0.64 -33.96
C LYS A 146 -0.16 -0.43 -34.06
N ILE A 147 0.64 -1.40 -33.60
CA ILE A 147 2.10 -1.39 -33.80
C ILE A 147 2.48 -1.32 -35.28
N LEU A 148 1.70 -1.96 -36.16
CA LEU A 148 1.95 -1.93 -37.60
C LEU A 148 1.53 -0.62 -38.29
N GLU A 149 0.62 0.13 -37.69
CA GLU A 149 0.11 1.42 -38.18
C GLU A 149 1.00 2.60 -37.75
N GLU A 150 1.81 2.41 -36.70
CA GLU A 150 2.67 3.48 -36.16
C GLU A 150 3.91 3.74 -37.03
N HIS A 151 4.22 5.02 -37.19
CA HIS A 151 5.39 5.51 -37.91
C HIS A 151 6.42 6.11 -36.95
N ILE A 152 7.38 5.28 -36.52
CA ILE A 152 8.51 5.73 -35.70
C ILE A 152 9.75 5.85 -36.60
N ALA A 153 10.46 6.97 -36.55
CA ALA A 153 11.72 7.11 -37.26
C ALA A 153 12.82 6.22 -36.66
N ALA A 154 13.52 5.45 -37.46
CA ALA A 154 14.66 4.66 -37.03
C ALA A 154 15.83 5.63 -36.63
N LYS A 155 16.09 5.72 -35.30
CA LYS A 155 17.16 6.61 -34.77
C LYS A 155 18.57 6.00 -34.84
N LEU A 156 18.64 4.65 -34.82
CA LEU A 156 19.92 3.93 -34.70
C LEU A 156 20.13 2.98 -35.88
N PRO A 157 21.40 2.81 -36.34
CA PRO A 157 21.77 1.76 -37.27
C PRO A 157 21.45 0.37 -36.68
N GLU A 158 21.17 -0.59 -37.57
CA GLU A 158 20.74 -1.96 -37.16
C GLU A 158 21.65 -2.61 -36.10
N LYS A 159 22.97 -2.52 -36.31
CA LYS A 159 23.94 -3.12 -35.36
C LYS A 159 23.95 -2.46 -34.00
N GLU A 160 23.84 -1.14 -34.00
CA GLU A 160 23.82 -0.34 -32.74
C GLU A 160 22.52 -0.58 -31.99
N PHE A 161 21.39 -0.68 -32.67
CA PHE A 161 20.11 -1.01 -32.04
C PHE A 161 20.17 -2.38 -31.33
N PHE A 162 20.62 -3.44 -32.04
CA PHE A 162 20.73 -4.76 -31.42
C PHE A 162 21.75 -4.79 -30.24
N LEU A 163 22.85 -4.04 -30.36
CA LEU A 163 23.82 -3.94 -29.29
C LEU A 163 23.22 -3.25 -28.06
N SER A 164 22.52 -2.14 -28.24
CA SER A 164 21.86 -1.41 -27.17
C SER A 164 20.79 -2.27 -26.51
N LEU A 165 19.93 -2.90 -27.31
CA LEU A 165 18.86 -3.79 -26.82
C LEU A 165 19.42 -4.94 -25.98
N THR A 166 20.44 -5.64 -26.49
CA THR A 166 21.04 -6.79 -25.79
C THR A 166 21.84 -6.36 -24.54
N LYS A 167 22.46 -5.19 -24.57
CA LYS A 167 23.14 -4.62 -23.39
C LYS A 167 22.13 -4.32 -22.28
N ASN A 168 21.02 -3.66 -22.61
CA ASN A 168 19.97 -3.37 -21.65
C ASN A 168 19.32 -4.67 -21.14
N ALA A 169 19.10 -5.66 -22.04
CA ALA A 169 18.58 -6.96 -21.65
C ALA A 169 19.49 -7.70 -20.65
N LEU A 170 20.81 -7.52 -20.71
CA LEU A 170 21.74 -8.09 -19.74
C LEU A 170 21.51 -7.51 -18.32
N ILE A 171 21.16 -6.24 -18.21
CA ILE A 171 20.82 -5.60 -16.92
C ILE A 171 19.56 -6.23 -16.36
N GLU A 172 18.54 -6.39 -17.20
CA GLU A 172 17.27 -7.00 -16.80
C GLU A 172 17.44 -8.48 -16.37
N VAL A 173 18.31 -9.24 -17.06
CA VAL A 173 18.68 -10.63 -16.67
C VAL A 173 19.24 -10.69 -15.26
N GLN A 174 20.08 -9.73 -14.87
CA GLN A 174 20.64 -9.69 -13.52
C GLN A 174 19.55 -9.42 -12.48
N GLN A 175 18.61 -8.52 -12.78
CA GLN A 175 17.48 -8.21 -11.90
C GLN A 175 16.52 -9.40 -11.75
N LEU A 176 16.21 -10.08 -12.86
CA LEU A 176 15.35 -11.26 -12.87
C LEU A 176 16.06 -12.54 -12.39
N LYS A 177 17.36 -12.48 -12.06
CA LYS A 177 18.19 -13.63 -11.65
C LYS A 177 18.15 -14.79 -12.65
N GLN A 178 18.11 -14.49 -13.94
CA GLN A 178 18.11 -15.46 -15.01
C GLN A 178 19.53 -15.88 -15.42
N SER A 179 19.64 -17.00 -16.15
CA SER A 179 20.92 -17.56 -16.59
C SER A 179 21.31 -17.14 -18.02
N SER A 180 20.44 -16.51 -18.78
CA SER A 180 20.66 -16.07 -20.16
C SER A 180 19.71 -14.94 -20.54
N ILE A 181 20.05 -14.21 -21.62
CA ILE A 181 19.14 -13.24 -22.22
C ILE A 181 18.02 -13.99 -22.95
N ASP A 182 16.81 -13.87 -22.46
CA ASP A 182 15.63 -14.57 -22.97
C ASP A 182 14.57 -13.60 -23.52
N THR A 183 13.38 -14.12 -23.86
CA THR A 183 12.23 -13.36 -24.35
C THR A 183 11.80 -12.26 -23.38
N TYR A 184 11.82 -12.55 -22.07
CA TYR A 184 11.37 -11.62 -21.03
C TYR A 184 12.33 -10.44 -20.89
N SER A 185 13.64 -10.73 -20.82
CA SER A 185 14.66 -9.70 -20.69
C SER A 185 14.74 -8.81 -21.95
N LEU A 186 14.50 -9.38 -23.14
CA LEU A 186 14.38 -8.58 -24.37
C LEU A 186 13.15 -7.66 -24.34
N MET A 187 12.02 -8.13 -23.87
CA MET A 187 10.82 -7.31 -23.77
C MET A 187 11.01 -6.14 -22.79
N LEU A 188 11.58 -6.39 -21.61
CA LEU A 188 11.84 -5.33 -20.62
C LEU A 188 12.88 -4.32 -21.10
N SER A 189 13.86 -4.78 -21.90
CA SER A 189 14.91 -3.91 -22.42
C SER A 189 14.42 -2.86 -23.42
N LEU A 190 13.25 -3.09 -24.06
CA LEU A 190 12.62 -2.09 -24.94
C LEU A 190 12.21 -0.82 -24.20
N TYR A 191 11.81 -0.92 -22.93
CA TYR A 191 11.53 0.25 -22.09
C TYR A 191 12.77 1.05 -21.69
N SER A 192 13.95 0.43 -21.77
CA SER A 192 15.23 1.04 -21.40
C SER A 192 15.98 1.60 -22.60
N LEU A 193 15.37 1.59 -23.77
CA LEU A 193 15.88 2.30 -24.94
C LEU A 193 15.51 3.77 -24.84
N ASP A 194 16.43 4.67 -25.21
CA ASP A 194 16.18 6.13 -25.24
C ASP A 194 15.23 6.51 -26.41
N ASP A 195 14.08 5.85 -26.45
CA ASP A 195 13.05 6.09 -27.43
C ASP A 195 11.70 6.39 -26.76
N ASN A 196 11.48 7.70 -26.54
CA ASN A 196 10.25 8.19 -25.94
C ASN A 196 8.99 7.76 -26.70
N GLN A 197 9.06 7.55 -28.02
CA GLN A 197 7.90 7.17 -28.82
C GLN A 197 7.48 5.73 -28.55
N LEU A 198 8.46 4.82 -28.46
CA LEU A 198 8.19 3.42 -28.11
C LEU A 198 7.62 3.29 -26.68
N THR A 199 8.20 4.03 -25.74
CA THR A 199 7.74 4.06 -24.35
C THR A 199 6.34 4.63 -24.26
N ASN A 200 6.03 5.70 -25.00
CA ASN A 200 4.69 6.29 -25.05
C ASN A 200 3.66 5.33 -25.65
N LEU A 201 4.03 4.56 -26.68
CA LEU A 201 3.16 3.55 -27.26
C LEU A 201 2.82 2.44 -26.26
N LEU A 202 3.82 1.94 -25.53
CA LEU A 202 3.62 0.94 -24.50
C LEU A 202 2.76 1.48 -23.33
N ASN A 203 2.99 2.70 -22.92
CA ASN A 203 2.18 3.37 -21.90
C ASN A 203 0.74 3.62 -22.37
N PHE A 204 0.56 3.93 -23.66
CA PHE A 204 -0.77 4.09 -24.26
C PHE A 204 -1.58 2.80 -24.18
N PHE A 205 -0.94 1.64 -24.32
CA PHE A 205 -1.57 0.33 -24.11
C PHE A 205 -1.80 0.02 -22.62
N GLY A 206 -1.40 0.88 -21.71
CA GLY A 206 -1.50 0.66 -20.27
C GLY A 206 -0.58 -0.45 -19.75
N ILE A 207 0.51 -0.73 -20.46
CA ILE A 207 1.49 -1.75 -20.10
C ILE A 207 2.69 -1.07 -19.44
N GLU A 208 2.78 -1.14 -18.11
CA GLU A 208 3.90 -0.60 -17.36
C GLU A 208 5.05 -1.60 -17.26
N LYS A 209 6.30 -1.11 -17.30
CA LYS A 209 7.50 -1.96 -17.16
C LYS A 209 7.46 -2.82 -15.90
N ASN A 210 7.10 -2.23 -14.77
CA ASN A 210 7.05 -2.92 -13.49
C ASN A 210 6.01 -4.05 -13.46
N ASP A 211 4.84 -3.82 -14.05
CA ASP A 211 3.77 -4.81 -14.13
C ASP A 211 4.22 -6.03 -14.96
N LEU A 212 4.87 -5.78 -16.11
CA LEU A 212 5.47 -6.84 -16.92
C LEU A 212 6.57 -7.61 -16.17
N ALA A 213 7.44 -6.91 -15.45
CA ALA A 213 8.51 -7.56 -14.67
C ALA A 213 7.92 -8.49 -13.60
N ILE A 214 6.82 -8.09 -12.95
CA ILE A 214 6.08 -8.93 -12.01
C ILE A 214 5.49 -10.16 -12.71
N ALA A 215 4.79 -9.97 -13.84
CA ALA A 215 4.19 -11.05 -14.60
C ALA A 215 5.23 -12.06 -15.09
N PHE A 216 6.40 -11.59 -15.53
CA PHE A 216 7.53 -12.45 -15.95
C PHE A 216 8.12 -13.22 -14.79
N SER A 217 8.34 -12.57 -13.63
CA SER A 217 8.84 -13.24 -12.43
C SER A 217 7.91 -14.38 -12.00
N ILE A 218 6.60 -14.16 -12.04
CA ILE A 218 5.60 -15.18 -11.71
C ILE A 218 5.62 -16.33 -12.72
N ASN A 219 5.71 -16.03 -14.03
CA ASN A 219 5.78 -17.05 -15.05
C ASN A 219 7.07 -17.88 -14.96
N ILE A 220 8.19 -17.25 -14.64
CA ILE A 220 9.47 -17.95 -14.41
C ILE A 220 9.35 -18.89 -13.21
N LEU A 221 8.83 -18.40 -12.09
CA LEU A 221 8.64 -19.19 -10.87
C LEU A 221 7.64 -20.34 -11.07
N SER A 222 6.58 -20.13 -11.81
CA SER A 222 5.58 -21.17 -12.12
C SER A 222 6.12 -22.30 -12.98
N ARG A 223 7.12 -22.03 -13.84
CA ARG A 223 7.81 -23.04 -14.68
C ARG A 223 8.84 -23.86 -13.91
N GLN A 224 9.41 -23.32 -12.83
CA GLN A 224 10.31 -24.07 -11.95
C GLN A 224 9.48 -25.06 -11.12
N LYS A 225 9.24 -26.27 -11.66
CA LYS A 225 8.44 -27.35 -11.04
C LYS A 225 8.85 -27.74 -9.61
N ASN A 226 9.93 -27.18 -9.06
CA ASN A 226 10.49 -27.45 -7.72
C ASN A 226 10.24 -26.34 -6.71
N VAL A 227 9.57 -25.26 -7.05
CA VAL A 227 9.09 -24.29 -6.08
C VAL A 227 7.62 -24.59 -5.83
N GLU A 228 7.34 -25.59 -5.00
CA GLU A 228 6.02 -25.69 -4.38
C GLU A 228 5.81 -24.41 -3.57
N PRO A 229 4.76 -23.61 -3.89
CA PRO A 229 4.40 -22.56 -2.98
C PRO A 229 4.03 -23.20 -1.66
N ILE A 230 4.60 -22.69 -0.61
CA ILE A 230 4.51 -23.09 0.78
C ILE A 230 3.08 -23.54 1.12
N LYS A 231 2.93 -24.84 1.36
CA LYS A 231 1.71 -25.34 1.99
C LYS A 231 1.63 -24.76 3.39
N GLY A 232 0.52 -24.12 3.68
CA GLY A 232 0.17 -23.68 5.01
C GLY A 232 0.21 -24.86 6.00
N LEU A 233 0.31 -24.56 7.25
CA LEU A 233 0.55 -25.40 8.44
C LEU A 233 -0.40 -26.59 8.67
N THR A 234 -1.09 -27.13 7.65
CA THR A 234 -1.96 -28.29 7.78
C THR A 234 -1.65 -29.31 6.67
N GLU A 235 -1.30 -30.49 7.12
CA GLU A 235 -1.12 -31.77 6.41
C GLU A 235 0.28 -32.08 5.85
N ILE A 236 0.95 -32.90 6.66
CA ILE A 236 2.15 -33.65 6.34
C ILE A 236 1.72 -34.89 5.52
N ASN A 237 2.04 -34.92 4.22
CA ASN A 237 2.15 -36.18 3.50
C ASN A 237 3.59 -36.35 3.00
N GLN A 238 4.17 -37.42 3.49
CA GLN A 238 5.55 -37.86 3.24
C GLN A 238 5.70 -38.27 1.77
N THR A 239 6.49 -37.53 1.00
CA THR A 239 7.23 -38.09 -0.11
C THR A 239 8.68 -37.65 0.01
N SER A 240 9.52 -38.67 0.12
CA SER A 240 10.96 -38.58 0.36
C SER A 240 11.71 -37.90 -0.77
N PHE A 241 12.12 -36.66 -0.58
CA PHE A 241 13.20 -36.05 -1.35
C PHE A 241 14.48 -36.17 -0.49
N ARG A 242 15.45 -36.98 -0.90
CA ARG A 242 16.79 -37.02 -0.28
C ARG A 242 17.62 -35.89 -0.90
N PRO A 243 17.96 -34.81 -0.16
CA PRO A 243 18.95 -33.85 -0.63
C PRO A 243 20.33 -34.55 -0.70
N LYS A 244 21.09 -34.27 -1.75
CA LYS A 244 22.49 -34.68 -1.82
C LYS A 244 23.25 -34.06 -0.64
N ARG A 245 23.59 -34.84 0.33
CA ARG A 245 24.45 -34.49 1.47
C ARG A 245 25.87 -34.26 0.98
N THR A 246 26.29 -32.99 0.90
CA THR A 246 27.69 -32.63 0.58
C THR A 246 28.46 -32.11 1.78
N HIS A 247 27.87 -32.00 2.96
CA HIS A 247 28.58 -31.64 4.19
C HIS A 247 28.14 -32.51 5.36
N VAL A 248 29.12 -32.86 6.18
CA VAL A 248 28.91 -33.59 7.41
C VAL A 248 27.97 -32.79 8.31
N ASN A 249 26.83 -33.36 8.61
CA ASN A 249 25.79 -32.72 9.43
C ASN A 249 26.33 -32.59 10.86
N LYS A 250 26.65 -31.36 11.31
CA LYS A 250 27.14 -31.06 12.65
C LYS A 250 26.13 -31.44 13.76
N THR A 251 24.89 -31.80 13.41
CA THR A 251 23.92 -32.39 14.36
C THR A 251 24.42 -33.62 15.09
N LEU A 252 25.49 -34.29 14.63
CA LEU A 252 26.16 -35.39 15.34
C LEU A 252 27.14 -34.90 16.40
N THR A 253 27.56 -33.64 16.38
CA THR A 253 28.53 -33.07 17.33
C THR A 253 27.91 -32.06 18.31
N SER A 254 26.68 -31.58 18.05
CA SER A 254 25.95 -30.73 18.98
C SER A 254 25.30 -31.55 20.11
N ARG A 255 25.22 -30.95 21.29
CA ARG A 255 24.50 -31.57 22.42
C ARG A 255 23.01 -31.58 22.14
N PRO A 256 22.28 -32.65 22.57
CA PRO A 256 20.82 -32.70 22.40
C PRO A 256 20.13 -31.55 23.11
N THR A 257 19.06 -31.01 22.48
CA THR A 257 18.26 -29.90 22.99
C THR A 257 16.79 -30.31 23.16
N PRO A 258 16.44 -31.34 23.93
CA PRO A 258 15.09 -31.90 23.99
C PRO A 258 14.05 -30.91 24.55
N ASN A 259 14.40 -30.09 25.55
CA ASN A 259 13.48 -29.08 26.08
C ASN A 259 13.25 -27.95 25.08
N LEU A 260 14.32 -27.46 24.44
CA LEU A 260 14.22 -26.43 23.40
C LEU A 260 13.41 -26.93 22.21
N ASP A 261 13.70 -28.15 21.71
CA ASP A 261 13.00 -28.71 20.54
C ASP A 261 11.50 -28.96 20.78
N SER A 262 11.12 -29.25 22.05
CA SER A 262 9.71 -29.46 22.42
C SER A 262 8.91 -28.15 22.50
N LEU A 263 9.56 -27.03 22.82
CA LEU A 263 8.93 -25.72 23.08
C LEU A 263 9.13 -24.69 21.96
N SER A 264 9.89 -25.06 20.92
CA SER A 264 10.27 -24.13 19.86
C SER A 264 9.96 -24.67 18.46
N VAL A 265 10.09 -23.81 17.46
CA VAL A 265 9.95 -24.16 16.05
C VAL A 265 11.30 -23.98 15.36
N ASP A 266 11.83 -25.04 14.79
CA ASP A 266 13.08 -25.00 14.02
C ASP A 266 12.83 -24.40 12.61
N PHE A 267 13.21 -23.15 12.42
CA PHE A 267 13.06 -22.44 11.15
C PHE A 267 14.02 -23.00 10.08
N THR A 268 15.20 -23.45 10.45
CA THR A 268 16.10 -24.16 9.51
C THR A 268 15.48 -25.46 9.01
N GLY A 269 14.89 -26.26 9.90
CA GLY A 269 14.14 -27.44 9.51
C GLY A 269 12.91 -27.17 8.65
N LEU A 270 12.21 -26.06 8.86
CA LEU A 270 11.12 -25.62 7.97
C LEU A 270 11.65 -25.16 6.61
N ALA A 271 12.76 -24.46 6.57
CA ALA A 271 13.39 -24.01 5.33
C ALA A 271 13.92 -25.17 4.48
N GLU A 272 14.48 -26.23 5.10
CA GLU A 272 14.86 -27.47 4.40
C GLU A 272 13.67 -28.12 3.69
N LYS A 273 12.51 -28.08 4.32
CA LYS A 273 11.24 -28.57 3.76
C LYS A 273 10.57 -27.59 2.80
N LEU A 274 11.24 -26.50 2.44
CA LEU A 274 10.73 -25.41 1.59
C LEU A 274 9.38 -24.81 2.08
N LYS A 275 9.14 -24.86 3.38
CA LYS A 275 7.91 -24.29 3.98
C LYS A 275 8.01 -22.81 4.29
N ILE A 276 9.22 -22.25 4.37
CA ILE A 276 9.51 -20.83 4.60
C ILE A 276 10.69 -20.39 3.72
N GLY A 277 10.87 -19.08 3.52
CA GLY A 277 12.11 -18.55 2.97
C GLY A 277 12.01 -17.68 1.73
N VAL A 278 10.82 -17.31 1.28
CA VAL A 278 10.68 -16.28 0.22
C VAL A 278 10.59 -14.92 0.88
N MET A 279 11.42 -13.97 0.45
CA MET A 279 11.39 -12.58 0.86
C MET A 279 11.38 -11.69 -0.37
N ILE A 280 10.47 -10.75 -0.40
CA ILE A 280 10.37 -9.67 -1.37
C ILE A 280 10.40 -8.37 -0.57
N GLY A 281 11.23 -7.43 -0.95
CA GLY A 281 11.50 -6.23 -0.15
C GLY A 281 12.46 -6.49 1.01
N HIS A 282 12.65 -5.50 1.88
CA HIS A 282 13.48 -5.55 3.11
C HIS A 282 14.93 -6.00 2.90
N LEU A 283 15.48 -5.79 1.69
CA LEU A 283 16.84 -6.24 1.39
C LEU A 283 17.88 -5.50 2.22
N LYS A 284 17.66 -4.20 2.45
CA LYS A 284 18.56 -3.35 3.25
C LYS A 284 18.62 -3.80 4.71
N GLU A 285 17.47 -4.10 5.29
CA GLU A 285 17.35 -4.59 6.67
C GLU A 285 17.97 -5.98 6.82
N TYR A 286 17.78 -6.85 5.83
CA TYR A 286 18.42 -8.15 5.79
C TYR A 286 19.94 -8.06 5.66
N GLU A 287 20.48 -7.18 4.81
CA GLU A 287 21.92 -6.94 4.70
C GLU A 287 22.52 -6.40 6.01
N ALA A 288 21.80 -5.46 6.66
CA ALA A 288 22.19 -4.95 7.98
C ALA A 288 22.23 -6.06 9.03
N LEU A 289 21.19 -6.92 9.05
CA LEU A 289 21.11 -8.08 9.92
C LEU A 289 22.30 -9.03 9.71
N ILE A 290 22.60 -9.40 8.48
CA ILE A 290 23.76 -10.26 8.15
C ILE A 290 25.07 -9.61 8.58
N LYS A 291 25.23 -8.31 8.37
CA LYS A 291 26.43 -7.56 8.77
C LYS A 291 26.66 -7.60 10.29
N ILE A 292 25.59 -7.45 11.08
CA ILE A 292 25.68 -7.51 12.55
C ILE A 292 25.99 -8.93 13.01
N LEU A 293 25.29 -9.94 12.49
CA LEU A 293 25.53 -11.33 12.86
C LEU A 293 26.94 -11.85 12.52
N SER A 294 27.58 -11.27 11.50
CA SER A 294 28.88 -11.75 10.99
C SER A 294 30.09 -11.12 11.69
N ARG A 295 29.91 -10.10 12.51
CA ARG A 295 31.01 -9.42 13.21
C ARG A 295 31.33 -10.08 14.56
N PRO A 296 32.56 -9.94 15.07
CA PRO A 296 32.88 -10.34 16.42
C PRO A 296 32.26 -9.41 17.45
N GLY A 297 31.83 -9.91 18.60
CA GLY A 297 31.27 -9.12 19.71
C GLY A 297 29.76 -9.08 19.70
N LYS A 298 29.16 -7.90 19.87
CA LYS A 298 27.72 -7.72 20.00
C LYS A 298 26.99 -8.14 18.73
N ARG A 299 26.24 -9.26 18.80
CA ARG A 299 25.53 -9.88 17.66
C ARG A 299 24.02 -10.01 17.86
N ASN A 300 23.49 -9.53 19.00
CA ASN A 300 22.07 -9.58 19.26
C ASN A 300 21.37 -8.43 18.53
N ILE A 301 20.25 -8.72 17.90
CA ILE A 301 19.52 -7.82 17.03
C ILE A 301 18.09 -7.69 17.51
N LEU A 302 17.59 -6.47 17.58
CA LEU A 302 16.18 -6.16 17.81
C LEU A 302 15.57 -5.51 16.57
N LEU A 303 14.67 -6.22 15.88
CA LEU A 303 13.90 -5.69 14.75
C LEU A 303 12.68 -4.94 15.26
N ILE A 304 12.60 -3.64 14.98
CA ILE A 304 11.51 -2.77 15.45
C ILE A 304 10.69 -2.31 14.26
N GLY A 305 9.38 -2.37 14.39
CA GLY A 305 8.45 -1.88 13.35
C GLY A 305 7.01 -2.31 13.62
N PRO A 306 6.04 -1.74 12.89
CA PRO A 306 4.63 -2.07 13.06
C PRO A 306 4.32 -3.57 12.95
N ALA A 307 3.20 -4.01 13.51
CA ALA A 307 2.72 -5.38 13.33
C ALA A 307 2.40 -5.64 11.85
N GLY A 308 2.74 -6.82 11.34
CA GLY A 308 2.46 -7.19 9.94
C GLY A 308 3.43 -6.63 8.89
N ILE A 309 4.47 -5.87 9.27
CA ILE A 309 5.41 -5.24 8.33
C ILE A 309 6.39 -6.21 7.65
N GLY A 310 6.47 -7.46 8.10
CA GLY A 310 7.38 -8.45 7.52
C GLY A 310 8.62 -8.79 8.34
N LYS A 311 8.70 -8.42 9.63
CA LYS A 311 9.84 -8.74 10.51
C LYS A 311 10.16 -10.25 10.55
N GLU A 312 9.14 -11.11 10.65
CA GLU A 312 9.32 -12.57 10.66
C GLU A 312 9.75 -13.10 9.29
N THR A 313 9.36 -12.43 8.20
CA THR A 313 9.80 -12.79 6.84
C THR A 313 11.31 -12.61 6.68
N ILE A 314 11.89 -11.55 7.25
CA ILE A 314 13.35 -11.30 7.25
C ILE A 314 14.07 -12.45 7.96
N VAL A 315 13.56 -12.87 9.13
CA VAL A 315 14.13 -13.97 9.91
C VAL A 315 13.97 -15.31 9.19
N SER A 316 12.81 -15.55 8.58
CA SER A 316 12.55 -16.76 7.78
C SER A 316 13.45 -16.85 6.55
N TYR A 317 13.75 -15.72 5.92
CA TYR A 317 14.70 -15.66 4.80
C TYR A 317 16.13 -15.93 5.22
N LEU A 318 16.51 -15.53 6.45
CA LEU A 318 17.80 -15.93 7.03
C LEU A 318 17.89 -17.47 7.14
N ALA A 319 16.85 -18.15 7.66
CA ALA A 319 16.81 -19.60 7.73
C ALA A 319 17.00 -20.27 6.35
N TYR A 320 16.34 -19.73 5.34
CA TYR A 320 16.46 -20.21 3.97
C TYR A 320 17.89 -20.09 3.41
N ASN A 321 18.56 -18.97 3.68
CA ASN A 321 19.92 -18.75 3.24
C ASN A 321 20.94 -19.57 4.06
N LEU A 322 20.67 -19.84 5.35
CA LEU A 322 21.45 -20.76 6.19
C LEU A 322 21.49 -22.16 5.57
N VAL A 323 20.33 -22.69 5.18
CA VAL A 323 20.21 -24.03 4.56
C VAL A 323 20.91 -24.09 3.21
N ARG A 324 20.85 -23.04 2.42
CA ARG A 324 21.48 -22.98 1.09
C ARG A 324 22.96 -22.60 1.12
N ASN A 325 23.55 -22.37 2.30
CA ASN A 325 24.91 -21.87 2.46
C ASN A 325 25.19 -20.55 1.71
N ASN A 326 24.15 -19.75 1.50
CA ASN A 326 24.24 -18.43 0.87
C ASN A 326 24.41 -17.34 1.93
N ILE A 327 25.40 -17.54 2.81
CA ILE A 327 25.70 -16.69 3.97
C ILE A 327 27.21 -16.64 4.20
N PRO A 328 27.71 -15.65 4.95
CA PRO A 328 29.10 -15.58 5.35
C PRO A 328 29.56 -16.83 6.10
N ALA A 329 30.86 -17.16 5.96
CA ALA A 329 31.43 -18.41 6.52
C ALA A 329 31.24 -18.54 8.03
N GLN A 330 31.19 -17.42 8.76
CA GLN A 330 31.01 -17.36 10.21
C GLN A 330 29.65 -17.88 10.69
N LEU A 331 28.63 -17.83 9.81
CA LEU A 331 27.25 -18.21 10.13
C LEU A 331 26.86 -19.59 9.57
N ARG A 332 27.80 -20.28 8.92
CA ARG A 332 27.54 -21.63 8.41
C ARG A 332 27.29 -22.58 9.59
N ASP A 333 26.39 -23.51 9.38
CA ASP A 333 26.01 -24.56 10.30
C ASP A 333 25.22 -24.12 11.56
N TYR A 334 24.79 -22.86 11.66
CA TYR A 334 23.87 -22.42 12.71
C TYR A 334 22.45 -22.94 12.47
N ARG A 335 21.78 -23.33 13.57
CA ARG A 335 20.33 -23.59 13.61
C ARG A 335 19.59 -22.30 14.01
N LEU A 336 18.55 -21.93 13.28
CA LEU A 336 17.69 -20.83 13.65
C LEU A 336 16.42 -21.35 14.31
N ILE A 337 16.25 -21.05 15.59
CA ILE A 337 15.18 -21.59 16.43
C ILE A 337 14.26 -20.48 16.89
N ASN A 338 12.97 -20.58 16.57
CA ASN A 338 11.94 -19.68 17.03
C ASN A 338 11.34 -20.16 18.36
N LEU A 339 11.62 -19.47 19.44
CA LEU A 339 11.02 -19.65 20.75
C LEU A 339 10.00 -18.56 20.98
N SER A 340 8.73 -18.85 20.93
CA SER A 340 7.68 -17.87 21.17
C SER A 340 7.19 -17.91 22.61
N SER A 341 6.81 -16.73 23.18
CA SER A 341 6.28 -16.68 24.55
C SER A 341 5.04 -17.57 24.76
N PRO A 342 4.09 -17.68 23.82
CA PRO A 342 2.95 -18.59 23.98
C PRO A 342 3.34 -20.07 24.05
N SER A 343 4.45 -20.48 23.43
CA SER A 343 4.89 -21.87 23.48
C SER A 343 5.36 -22.32 24.87
N LEU A 344 5.82 -21.38 25.70
CA LEU A 344 6.20 -21.63 27.07
C LEU A 344 5.01 -22.03 27.95
N PHE A 345 3.81 -21.55 27.63
CA PHE A 345 2.57 -21.84 28.34
C PHE A 345 1.85 -23.07 27.81
N ARG A 346 2.33 -23.71 26.78
CA ARG A 346 1.71 -24.94 26.28
C ARG A 346 1.73 -26.01 27.38
N ASP A 347 0.54 -26.49 27.76
CA ASP A 347 0.36 -27.50 28.83
C ASP A 347 0.86 -27.08 30.23
N THR A 348 0.88 -25.76 30.53
CA THR A 348 1.15 -25.23 31.86
C THR A 348 -0.05 -24.45 32.38
N GLN A 349 -0.28 -24.52 33.71
CA GLN A 349 -1.36 -23.76 34.34
C GLN A 349 -0.85 -22.50 35.06
N THR A 350 0.44 -22.39 35.30
CA THR A 350 1.02 -21.29 36.08
C THR A 350 2.22 -20.64 35.36
N PRO A 351 2.43 -19.31 35.53
CA PRO A 351 3.63 -18.63 35.08
C PRO A 351 4.92 -19.22 35.64
N PHE A 352 4.88 -19.74 36.84
CA PHE A 352 6.02 -20.38 37.48
C PHE A 352 6.55 -21.59 36.72
N GLU A 353 5.68 -22.49 36.26
CA GLU A 353 6.06 -23.63 35.43
C GLU A 353 6.66 -23.21 34.09
N ALA A 354 6.09 -22.16 33.47
CA ALA A 354 6.64 -21.59 32.24
C ALA A 354 8.07 -21.05 32.42
N CYS A 355 8.31 -20.37 33.55
CA CYS A 355 9.64 -19.88 33.91
C CYS A 355 10.64 -21.03 34.18
N ASN A 356 10.21 -22.08 34.88
CA ASN A 356 11.07 -23.26 35.08
C ASN A 356 11.44 -23.99 33.80
N ARG A 357 10.51 -24.05 32.83
CA ARG A 357 10.80 -24.52 31.47
C ARG A 357 11.81 -23.66 30.75
N LEU A 358 11.66 -22.35 30.85
CA LEU A 358 12.59 -21.39 30.24
C LEU A 358 14.00 -21.55 30.79
N THR A 359 14.16 -21.76 32.10
CA THR A 359 15.49 -22.02 32.72
C THR A 359 16.18 -23.26 32.11
N LYS A 360 15.42 -24.34 31.89
CA LYS A 360 15.97 -25.53 31.22
C LYS A 360 16.40 -25.26 29.80
N VAL A 361 15.59 -24.48 29.05
CA VAL A 361 15.90 -24.05 27.68
C VAL A 361 17.16 -23.16 27.65
N VAL A 362 17.27 -22.20 28.56
CA VAL A 362 18.47 -21.34 28.70
C VAL A 362 19.73 -22.16 28.91
N ASN A 363 19.68 -23.17 29.78
CA ASN A 363 20.82 -24.06 30.05
C ASN A 363 21.21 -24.87 28.80
N GLU A 364 20.22 -25.39 28.04
CA GLU A 364 20.49 -26.10 26.79
C GLU A 364 21.12 -25.23 25.71
N ILE A 365 20.63 -23.98 25.56
CA ILE A 365 21.20 -23.03 24.60
C ILE A 365 22.63 -22.66 25.01
N SER A 366 22.87 -22.35 26.27
CA SER A 366 24.21 -22.02 26.78
C SER A 366 25.24 -23.16 26.60
N ALA A 367 24.78 -24.39 26.58
CA ALA A 367 25.62 -25.56 26.34
C ALA A 367 25.97 -25.81 24.87
N ASN A 368 25.28 -25.14 23.93
CA ASN A 368 25.48 -25.24 22.49
C ASN A 368 25.93 -23.90 21.92
N ARG A 369 26.77 -23.87 20.86
CA ARG A 369 27.32 -22.65 20.27
C ARG A 369 26.81 -22.33 18.87
N ASP A 370 25.98 -23.17 18.31
CA ASP A 370 25.52 -23.16 16.90
C ASP A 370 24.01 -22.85 16.77
N ILE A 371 23.47 -22.11 17.73
CA ILE A 371 22.06 -21.77 17.77
C ILE A 371 21.92 -20.24 17.60
N ILE A 372 21.13 -19.81 16.63
CA ILE A 372 20.55 -18.45 16.56
C ILE A 372 19.17 -18.54 17.17
N LEU A 373 18.96 -17.82 18.26
CA LEU A 373 17.66 -17.80 18.95
C LEU A 373 16.80 -16.66 18.40
N TYR A 374 15.62 -16.97 17.93
CA TYR A 374 14.62 -15.99 17.54
C TYR A 374 13.54 -15.83 18.61
N LEU A 375 13.37 -14.62 19.13
CA LEU A 375 12.41 -14.27 20.17
C LEU A 375 11.38 -13.26 19.57
N PRO A 376 10.24 -13.74 19.09
CA PRO A 376 9.19 -12.85 18.62
C PRO A 376 8.55 -12.09 19.79
N GLN A 377 8.25 -10.80 19.57
CA GLN A 377 7.57 -9.94 20.54
C GLN A 377 8.26 -9.95 21.93
N LEU A 378 9.51 -9.49 21.97
CA LEU A 378 10.37 -9.52 23.15
C LEU A 378 9.73 -8.90 24.39
N HIS A 379 8.87 -7.88 24.24
CA HIS A 379 8.13 -7.24 25.33
C HIS A 379 7.26 -8.24 26.11
N ASN A 380 6.73 -9.28 25.45
CA ASN A 380 5.91 -10.29 26.13
C ASN A 380 6.71 -11.07 27.20
N TYR A 381 8.02 -11.21 27.03
CA TYR A 381 8.87 -11.87 28.04
C TYR A 381 9.08 -11.00 29.29
N LYS A 382 8.96 -9.65 29.16
CA LYS A 382 8.98 -8.73 30.29
C LYS A 382 7.68 -8.78 31.08
N LEU A 383 6.56 -8.94 30.38
CA LEU A 383 5.24 -9.04 30.99
C LEU A 383 5.01 -10.38 31.70
N LEU A 384 5.80 -11.41 31.39
CA LEU A 384 5.81 -12.71 32.02
C LEU A 384 6.62 -12.64 33.32
N THR A 385 5.94 -12.40 34.44
CA THR A 385 6.55 -12.33 35.78
C THR A 385 6.14 -13.51 36.61
N GLN A 386 7.08 -14.03 37.40
CA GLN A 386 6.89 -15.06 38.41
C GLN A 386 6.30 -14.41 39.68
N GLU A 387 5.54 -15.17 40.48
CA GLU A 387 5.22 -14.78 41.84
C GLU A 387 6.53 -14.71 42.62
N GLY A 388 7.03 -13.50 42.91
CA GLY A 388 8.32 -13.25 43.51
C GLY A 388 9.23 -12.29 42.73
N GLY A 389 8.78 -11.80 41.57
CA GLY A 389 9.31 -10.58 40.95
C GLY A 389 10.30 -10.76 39.76
N LEU A 390 10.77 -11.95 39.45
CA LEU A 390 11.66 -12.16 38.27
C LEU A 390 10.84 -12.33 37.00
N SER A 391 11.12 -11.52 35.98
CA SER A 391 10.51 -11.64 34.66
C SER A 391 11.22 -12.73 33.82
N ALA A 392 10.49 -13.30 32.84
CA ALA A 392 11.11 -14.23 31.91
C ALA A 392 12.24 -13.56 31.09
N LEU A 393 12.18 -12.23 30.89
CA LEU A 393 13.25 -11.46 30.26
C LEU A 393 14.55 -11.48 31.09
N GLU A 394 14.44 -11.35 32.42
CA GLU A 394 15.59 -11.43 33.32
C GLU A 394 16.23 -12.83 33.33
N MET A 395 15.42 -13.88 33.15
CA MET A 395 15.93 -15.24 33.01
C MET A 395 16.72 -15.47 31.70
N LEU A 396 16.43 -14.69 30.65
CA LEU A 396 17.19 -14.71 29.39
C LEU A 396 18.50 -13.90 29.48
N LYS A 397 18.67 -13.07 30.50
CA LYS A 397 19.84 -12.17 30.67
C LYS A 397 21.20 -12.89 30.54
N PRO A 398 21.43 -14.08 31.07
CA PRO A 398 22.70 -14.79 30.88
C PRO A 398 23.04 -15.06 29.40
N LEU A 399 22.03 -15.27 28.55
CA LEU A 399 22.24 -15.43 27.11
C LEU A 399 22.60 -14.10 26.41
N PHE A 400 22.07 -12.99 26.91
CA PHE A 400 22.37 -11.65 26.37
C PHE A 400 23.81 -11.23 26.70
N GLU A 401 24.29 -11.55 27.89
CA GLU A 401 25.64 -11.20 28.40
C GLU A 401 26.75 -12.07 27.78
N THR A 402 26.52 -13.35 27.63
CA THR A 402 27.54 -14.28 27.12
C THR A 402 27.82 -14.10 25.64
N GLN A 403 26.88 -13.57 24.88
CA GLN A 403 26.96 -13.32 23.43
C GLN A 403 27.50 -14.50 22.60
N GLN A 404 27.45 -15.72 23.15
CA GLN A 404 27.91 -16.93 22.47
C GLN A 404 26.96 -17.30 21.35
N ASN A 405 25.68 -17.24 21.62
CA ASN A 405 24.58 -17.51 20.69
C ASN A 405 23.92 -16.20 20.26
N PRO A 406 23.92 -15.84 18.96
CA PRO A 406 23.25 -14.66 18.50
C PRO A 406 21.74 -14.75 18.75
N ILE A 407 21.14 -13.62 19.16
CA ILE A 407 19.70 -13.53 19.42
C ILE A 407 19.11 -12.51 18.45
N ILE A 408 18.04 -12.90 17.79
CA ILE A 408 17.21 -12.01 17.00
C ILE A 408 15.87 -11.86 17.72
N ALA A 409 15.51 -10.64 18.06
CA ALA A 409 14.24 -10.36 18.70
C ALA A 409 13.41 -9.40 17.86
N THR A 410 12.09 -9.37 18.08
CA THR A 410 11.21 -8.41 17.43
C THR A 410 10.36 -7.67 18.44
N SER A 411 10.00 -6.41 18.12
CA SER A 411 9.02 -5.63 18.88
C SER A 411 8.24 -4.72 17.93
N THR A 412 7.09 -4.23 18.39
CA THR A 412 6.48 -3.05 17.78
C THR A 412 7.19 -1.79 18.26
N LEU A 413 7.02 -0.67 17.59
CA LEU A 413 7.61 0.60 18.02
C LEU A 413 6.98 1.06 19.34
N GLU A 414 5.66 0.93 19.47
CA GLU A 414 4.92 1.27 20.67
C GLU A 414 5.35 0.43 21.88
N ASP A 415 5.43 -0.91 21.72
CA ASP A 415 5.86 -1.79 22.81
C ASP A 415 7.35 -1.62 23.16
N PHE A 416 8.17 -1.27 22.16
CA PHE A 416 9.57 -0.95 22.40
C PHE A 416 9.71 0.25 23.32
N HIS A 417 9.05 1.39 22.99
CA HIS A 417 9.10 2.60 23.82
C HIS A 417 8.50 2.38 25.21
N ARG A 418 7.39 1.65 25.29
CA ARG A 418 6.69 1.41 26.56
C ARG A 418 7.43 0.47 27.50
N TYR A 419 8.05 -0.58 26.97
CA TYR A 419 8.55 -1.69 27.82
C TYR A 419 10.05 -1.93 27.75
N LEU A 420 10.71 -1.62 26.65
CA LEU A 420 12.09 -2.04 26.38
C LEU A 420 13.09 -0.90 26.35
N GLU A 421 12.69 0.28 25.91
CA GLU A 421 13.60 1.41 25.70
C GLU A 421 14.28 1.90 26.98
N GLN A 422 13.59 1.86 28.10
CA GLN A 422 14.13 2.28 29.40
C GLN A 422 14.98 1.19 30.10
N ASP A 423 15.05 -0.01 29.52
CA ASP A 423 15.82 -1.11 30.08
C ASP A 423 17.26 -1.09 29.57
N SER A 424 18.18 -0.65 30.42
CA SER A 424 19.61 -0.56 30.07
C SER A 424 20.20 -1.90 29.62
N ASN A 425 19.74 -3.02 30.17
CA ASN A 425 20.22 -4.34 29.77
C ASN A 425 19.88 -4.66 28.31
N ILE A 426 18.71 -4.18 27.82
CA ILE A 426 18.30 -4.37 26.43
C ILE A 426 19.08 -3.45 25.50
N GLN A 427 19.25 -2.19 25.88
CA GLN A 427 20.05 -1.22 25.09
C GLN A 427 21.51 -1.68 24.94
N ASP A 428 22.08 -2.20 26.01
CA ASP A 428 23.47 -2.67 26.02
C ASP A 428 23.63 -4.00 25.27
N ALA A 429 22.61 -4.89 25.31
CA ALA A 429 22.69 -6.21 24.71
C ALA A 429 22.35 -6.24 23.22
N PHE A 430 21.39 -5.41 22.76
CA PHE A 430 20.85 -5.48 21.41
C PHE A 430 21.26 -4.29 20.55
N GLU A 431 21.43 -4.55 19.25
CA GLU A 431 21.51 -3.52 18.20
C GLU A 431 20.16 -3.46 17.48
N THR A 432 19.60 -2.27 17.36
CA THR A 432 18.27 -2.07 16.80
C THR A 432 18.32 -1.87 15.29
N ILE A 433 17.44 -2.56 14.56
CA ILE A 433 17.20 -2.35 13.14
C ILE A 433 15.74 -1.94 13.01
N ARG A 434 15.49 -0.75 12.49
CA ARG A 434 14.14 -0.29 12.16
C ARG A 434 13.72 -0.89 10.82
N VAL A 435 12.58 -1.57 10.81
CA VAL A 435 12.00 -2.17 9.60
C VAL A 435 10.98 -1.18 9.05
N GLU A 436 11.23 -0.69 7.85
CA GLU A 436 10.34 0.24 7.15
C GLU A 436 9.27 -0.47 6.35
N GLU A 437 8.19 0.23 6.03
CA GLU A 437 7.12 -0.31 5.19
C GLU A 437 7.63 -0.54 3.77
N ILE A 438 7.23 -1.65 3.17
CA ILE A 438 7.59 -1.98 1.80
C ILE A 438 6.90 -1.03 0.80
N SER A 439 7.52 -0.84 -0.34
CA SER A 439 6.92 -0.04 -1.42
C SER A 439 5.64 -0.71 -1.98
N PRO A 440 4.70 0.08 -2.53
CA PRO A 440 3.52 -0.48 -3.18
C PRO A 440 3.85 -1.49 -4.29
N GLY A 441 4.94 -1.26 -5.03
CA GLY A 441 5.41 -2.20 -6.06
C GLY A 441 5.82 -3.55 -5.48
N GLU A 442 6.55 -3.57 -4.36
CA GLU A 442 6.93 -4.80 -3.66
C GLU A 442 5.71 -5.51 -3.07
N ALA A 443 4.75 -4.75 -2.51
CA ALA A 443 3.49 -5.30 -2.01
C ALA A 443 2.68 -5.98 -3.13
N ILE A 444 2.59 -5.38 -4.32
CA ILE A 444 1.96 -5.99 -5.49
C ILE A 444 2.67 -7.30 -5.86
N GLN A 445 4.01 -7.34 -5.84
CA GLN A 445 4.77 -8.56 -6.13
C GLN A 445 4.47 -9.69 -5.12
N ILE A 446 4.45 -9.37 -3.84
CA ILE A 446 4.13 -10.34 -2.77
C ILE A 446 2.73 -10.91 -2.99
N LEU A 447 1.73 -10.05 -3.13
CA LEU A 447 0.33 -10.46 -3.25
C LEU A 447 0.03 -11.17 -4.57
N ALA A 448 0.72 -10.78 -5.65
CA ALA A 448 0.66 -11.49 -6.92
C ALA A 448 1.21 -12.91 -6.80
N PHE A 449 2.26 -13.12 -6.02
CA PHE A 449 2.79 -14.44 -5.71
C PHE A 449 1.83 -15.25 -4.82
N GLU A 450 1.27 -14.64 -3.78
CA GLU A 450 0.30 -15.28 -2.89
C GLU A 450 -1.01 -15.63 -3.59
N SER A 451 -1.41 -14.86 -4.60
CA SER A 451 -2.60 -15.15 -5.41
C SER A 451 -2.58 -16.53 -6.05
N LEU A 452 -1.38 -17.04 -6.38
CA LEU A 452 -1.22 -18.41 -6.91
C LEU A 452 -1.54 -19.47 -5.85
N LYS A 453 -1.22 -19.20 -4.59
CA LYS A 453 -1.55 -20.06 -3.46
C LYS A 453 -3.05 -20.04 -3.21
N TRP A 454 -3.65 -18.85 -3.11
CA TRP A 454 -5.10 -18.70 -2.93
C TRP A 454 -5.91 -19.40 -4.02
N LYS A 455 -5.47 -19.28 -5.30
CA LYS A 455 -6.11 -19.98 -6.42
C LYS A 455 -6.12 -21.51 -6.24
N ARG A 456 -5.06 -22.09 -5.66
CA ARG A 456 -4.99 -23.53 -5.39
C ARG A 456 -5.89 -23.97 -4.23
N GLU A 457 -5.90 -23.18 -3.15
CA GLU A 457 -6.63 -23.47 -1.92
C GLU A 457 -8.13 -23.20 -2.07
N THR A 458 -8.49 -22.07 -2.66
CA THR A 458 -9.88 -21.59 -2.71
C THR A 458 -10.57 -21.83 -4.04
N LYS A 459 -9.81 -22.15 -5.12
CA LYS A 459 -10.25 -22.21 -6.52
C LYS A 459 -10.75 -20.86 -7.08
N VAL A 460 -10.53 -19.77 -6.36
CA VAL A 460 -10.82 -18.42 -6.81
C VAL A 460 -9.56 -17.78 -7.34
N GLN A 461 -9.60 -17.21 -8.53
CA GLN A 461 -8.52 -16.44 -9.12
C GLN A 461 -8.71 -14.97 -8.75
N VAL A 462 -7.62 -14.29 -8.44
CA VAL A 462 -7.60 -12.83 -8.26
C VAL A 462 -6.98 -12.22 -9.50
N SER A 463 -7.64 -11.24 -10.12
CA SER A 463 -7.08 -10.52 -11.26
C SER A 463 -5.92 -9.63 -10.83
N PHE A 464 -4.96 -9.38 -11.72
CA PHE A 464 -3.82 -8.53 -11.41
C PHE A 464 -4.25 -7.08 -11.11
N ARG A 465 -5.24 -6.59 -11.88
CA ARG A 465 -5.84 -5.26 -11.64
C ARG A 465 -6.48 -5.17 -10.25
N ALA A 466 -7.11 -6.25 -9.77
CA ALA A 466 -7.65 -6.30 -8.41
C ALA A 466 -6.55 -6.23 -7.35
N ILE A 467 -5.41 -6.91 -7.55
CA ILE A 467 -4.26 -6.84 -6.64
C ILE A 467 -3.70 -5.42 -6.61
N LYS A 468 -3.43 -4.82 -7.77
CA LYS A 468 -2.93 -3.44 -7.89
C LYS A 468 -3.88 -2.46 -7.20
N ARG A 469 -5.19 -2.62 -7.43
CA ARG A 469 -6.22 -1.78 -6.84
C ARG A 469 -6.32 -1.95 -5.32
N ALA A 470 -6.23 -3.18 -4.83
CA ALA A 470 -6.23 -3.47 -3.40
C ALA A 470 -5.06 -2.80 -2.67
N VAL A 471 -3.85 -2.86 -3.23
CA VAL A 471 -2.66 -2.20 -2.66
C VAL A 471 -2.85 -0.68 -2.62
N MET A 472 -3.30 -0.07 -3.74
CA MET A 472 -3.52 1.37 -3.81
C MET A 472 -4.59 1.85 -2.83
N LEU A 473 -5.71 1.12 -2.74
CA LEU A 473 -6.80 1.48 -1.83
C LEU A 473 -6.44 1.21 -0.37
N ALA A 474 -5.71 0.13 -0.08
CA ALA A 474 -5.23 -0.17 1.27
C ALA A 474 -4.29 0.91 1.77
N GLN A 475 -3.29 1.30 0.98
CA GLN A 475 -2.35 2.38 1.32
C GLN A 475 -3.08 3.70 1.61
N ARG A 476 -4.11 3.99 0.83
CA ARG A 476 -4.82 5.26 0.92
C ARG A 476 -5.85 5.30 2.05
N PHE A 477 -6.58 4.23 2.28
CA PHE A 477 -7.77 4.21 3.15
C PHE A 477 -7.64 3.30 4.38
N LEU A 478 -6.65 2.41 4.44
CA LEU A 478 -6.45 1.46 5.52
C LEU A 478 -5.08 1.61 6.19
N ALA A 479 -4.66 2.86 6.40
CA ALA A 479 -3.34 3.20 6.94
C ALA A 479 -3.04 2.63 8.35
N LYS A 480 -4.02 2.08 9.05
CA LYS A 480 -3.86 1.48 10.38
C LYS A 480 -2.97 0.23 10.38
N THR A 481 -2.97 -0.51 9.29
CA THR A 481 -2.12 -1.69 9.07
C THR A 481 -1.20 -1.44 7.89
N PRO A 482 0.13 -1.66 8.02
CA PRO A 482 1.06 -1.44 6.91
C PRO A 482 0.85 -2.45 5.77
N LEU A 483 1.38 -2.10 4.59
CA LEU A 483 1.51 -3.03 3.49
C LEU A 483 2.55 -4.14 3.84
N PRO A 484 2.36 -5.37 3.37
CA PRO A 484 1.29 -5.87 2.50
C PRO A 484 0.00 -6.27 3.24
N SER A 485 0.01 -6.36 4.58
CA SER A 485 -1.05 -6.98 5.40
C SER A 485 -2.41 -6.32 5.22
N SER A 486 -2.47 -5.00 5.06
CA SER A 486 -3.74 -4.29 4.80
C SER A 486 -4.38 -4.70 3.49
N ALA A 487 -3.60 -4.80 2.42
CA ALA A 487 -4.07 -5.21 1.11
C ALA A 487 -4.39 -6.72 1.05
N GLU A 488 -3.60 -7.55 1.74
CA GLU A 488 -3.84 -8.99 1.90
C GLU A 488 -5.21 -9.25 2.55
N SER A 489 -5.52 -8.52 3.62
CA SER A 489 -6.82 -8.60 4.29
C SER A 489 -7.98 -8.28 3.36
N LEU A 490 -7.86 -7.23 2.52
CA LEU A 490 -8.86 -6.88 1.53
C LEU A 490 -9.07 -7.99 0.50
N LEU A 491 -7.97 -8.54 -0.03
CA LEU A 491 -8.04 -9.59 -1.04
C LEU A 491 -8.63 -10.88 -0.47
N THR A 492 -8.27 -11.25 0.76
CA THR A 492 -8.82 -12.44 1.44
C THR A 492 -10.32 -12.30 1.63
N GLU A 493 -10.81 -11.14 2.06
CA GLU A 493 -12.23 -10.87 2.22
C GLU A 493 -12.97 -10.85 0.89
N ALA A 494 -12.37 -10.29 -0.16
CA ALA A 494 -12.94 -10.32 -1.51
C ALA A 494 -13.03 -11.75 -2.07
N ILE A 495 -12.03 -12.61 -1.79
CA ILE A 495 -12.05 -14.03 -2.15
C ILE A 495 -13.22 -14.75 -1.45
N GLU A 496 -13.39 -14.52 -0.15
CA GLU A 496 -14.52 -15.12 0.59
C GLU A 496 -15.88 -14.62 0.08
N GLY A 497 -15.99 -13.32 -0.23
CA GLY A 497 -17.19 -12.76 -0.88
C GLY A 497 -17.47 -13.36 -2.26
N ALA A 498 -16.44 -13.58 -3.07
CA ALA A 498 -16.58 -14.26 -4.36
C ALA A 498 -17.02 -15.73 -4.20
N ARG A 499 -16.47 -16.45 -3.21
CA ARG A 499 -16.90 -17.83 -2.89
C ARG A 499 -18.39 -17.90 -2.51
N GLN A 500 -18.85 -16.98 -1.66
CA GLN A 500 -20.27 -16.92 -1.27
C GLN A 500 -21.18 -16.68 -2.48
N LYS A 501 -20.76 -15.84 -3.43
CA LYS A 501 -21.46 -15.57 -4.69
C LYS A 501 -21.24 -16.65 -5.76
N ARG A 502 -20.46 -17.70 -5.48
CA ARG A 502 -20.03 -18.75 -6.42
C ARG A 502 -19.28 -18.21 -7.65
N ASN A 503 -18.58 -17.11 -7.49
CA ASN A 503 -17.71 -16.56 -8.51
C ASN A 503 -16.30 -17.13 -8.36
N ASN A 504 -15.66 -17.48 -9.49
CA ASN A 504 -14.30 -18.00 -9.49
C ASN A 504 -13.23 -16.93 -9.78
N LEU A 505 -13.63 -15.66 -9.90
CA LEU A 505 -12.73 -14.55 -10.22
C LEU A 505 -13.10 -13.33 -9.38
N VAL A 506 -12.09 -12.76 -8.72
CA VAL A 506 -12.15 -11.44 -8.07
C VAL A 506 -11.65 -10.40 -9.06
N LYS A 507 -12.50 -9.43 -9.36
CA LYS A 507 -12.21 -8.30 -10.26
C LYS A 507 -11.84 -7.05 -9.47
N GLU A 508 -11.30 -6.05 -10.16
CA GLU A 508 -11.01 -4.73 -9.59
C GLU A 508 -12.24 -4.12 -8.90
N GLN A 509 -13.41 -4.26 -9.52
CA GLN A 509 -14.68 -3.75 -9.01
C GLN A 509 -15.04 -4.33 -7.64
N ASP A 510 -14.83 -5.61 -7.42
CA ASP A 510 -15.12 -6.26 -6.14
C ASP A 510 -14.32 -5.64 -4.98
N ILE A 511 -13.08 -5.20 -5.27
CA ILE A 511 -12.23 -4.50 -4.29
C ILE A 511 -12.74 -3.09 -4.02
N VAL A 512 -13.13 -2.36 -5.07
CA VAL A 512 -13.69 -1.02 -4.94
C VAL A 512 -14.97 -1.04 -4.11
N ASP A 513 -15.88 -1.95 -4.41
CA ASP A 513 -17.14 -2.14 -3.67
C ASP A 513 -16.88 -2.47 -2.20
N LEU A 514 -15.95 -3.39 -1.93
CA LEU A 514 -15.58 -3.80 -0.58
C LEU A 514 -15.04 -2.62 0.24
N VAL A 515 -14.10 -1.85 -0.32
CA VAL A 515 -13.52 -0.69 0.36
C VAL A 515 -14.56 0.41 0.53
N SER A 516 -15.45 0.61 -0.46
CA SER A 516 -16.54 1.58 -0.36
C SER A 516 -17.48 1.26 0.81
N VAL A 517 -17.81 -0.01 1.01
CA VAL A 517 -18.63 -0.45 2.15
C VAL A 517 -17.89 -0.25 3.48
N LYS A 518 -16.61 -0.64 3.55
CA LYS A 518 -15.80 -0.51 4.79
C LYS A 518 -15.56 0.94 5.21
N THR A 519 -15.36 1.81 4.24
CA THR A 519 -15.01 3.21 4.52
C THR A 519 -16.23 4.13 4.46
N SER A 520 -17.35 3.64 3.97
CA SER A 520 -18.56 4.43 3.65
C SER A 520 -18.28 5.54 2.64
N ILE A 521 -17.27 5.36 1.76
CA ILE A 521 -16.87 6.32 0.74
C ILE A 521 -17.26 5.77 -0.62
N PRO A 522 -18.01 6.49 -1.45
CA PRO A 522 -18.16 6.13 -2.85
C PRO A 522 -16.83 6.35 -3.56
N LEU A 523 -16.16 5.26 -3.96
CA LEU A 523 -14.83 5.30 -4.58
C LEU A 523 -14.87 5.39 -6.12
N GLU A 524 -16.02 5.20 -6.72
CA GLU A 524 -16.20 5.25 -8.17
C GLU A 524 -16.47 6.65 -8.69
N VAL A 525 -15.53 7.18 -9.46
CA VAL A 525 -15.71 8.41 -10.24
C VAL A 525 -16.44 8.14 -11.58
N SER A 526 -16.62 6.86 -11.91
CA SER A 526 -17.05 6.43 -13.26
C SER A 526 -18.57 6.38 -13.46
N GLN A 527 -19.38 6.51 -12.40
CA GLN A 527 -20.82 6.53 -12.57
C GLN A 527 -21.31 7.93 -12.98
N PRO A 528 -22.13 8.03 -14.00
CA PRO A 528 -22.72 9.31 -14.43
C PRO A 528 -23.38 10.07 -13.28
N GLU A 529 -24.01 9.36 -12.36
CA GLU A 529 -24.67 9.88 -11.16
C GLU A 529 -23.72 10.61 -10.20
N GLU A 530 -22.49 10.16 -10.01
CA GLU A 530 -21.52 10.84 -9.14
C GLU A 530 -20.95 12.09 -9.77
N LYS A 531 -20.75 12.10 -11.09
CA LYS A 531 -20.36 13.30 -11.83
C LYS A 531 -21.43 14.38 -11.72
N GLU A 532 -22.69 14.00 -11.87
CA GLU A 532 -23.81 14.93 -11.69
C GLU A 532 -23.90 15.45 -10.26
N ARG A 533 -23.73 14.61 -9.25
CA ARG A 533 -23.69 15.03 -7.84
C ARG A 533 -22.56 16.02 -7.54
N LEU A 534 -21.36 15.80 -8.07
CA LEU A 534 -20.25 16.76 -7.90
C LEU A 534 -20.48 18.08 -8.62
N LEU A 535 -21.14 18.04 -9.77
CA LEU A 535 -21.54 19.25 -10.48
C LEU A 535 -22.70 19.98 -9.78
N SER A 536 -23.60 19.25 -9.14
CA SER A 536 -24.74 19.79 -8.38
C SER A 536 -24.41 20.10 -6.91
N LEU A 537 -23.19 19.83 -6.43
CA LEU A 537 -22.80 19.92 -5.03
C LEU A 537 -23.16 21.26 -4.36
N GLU A 538 -22.98 22.37 -5.06
CA GLU A 538 -23.36 23.70 -4.56
C GLU A 538 -24.88 23.79 -4.34
N LYS A 539 -25.67 23.25 -5.25
CA LYS A 539 -27.13 23.20 -5.10
C LYS A 539 -27.55 22.33 -3.94
N ASP A 540 -26.90 21.18 -3.79
CA ASP A 540 -27.21 20.22 -2.71
C ASP A 540 -26.87 20.81 -1.33
N ILE A 541 -25.76 21.52 -1.22
CA ILE A 541 -25.42 22.26 0.00
C ILE A 541 -26.46 23.36 0.26
N HIS A 542 -26.82 24.15 -0.76
CA HIS A 542 -27.79 25.26 -0.61
C HIS A 542 -29.21 24.79 -0.31
N GLN A 543 -29.58 23.53 -0.58
CA GLN A 543 -30.86 22.98 -0.08
C GLN A 543 -30.96 22.97 1.45
N SER A 544 -29.83 22.90 2.14
CA SER A 544 -29.74 22.81 3.60
C SER A 544 -29.00 24.00 4.23
N PHE A 545 -28.43 24.89 3.42
CA PHE A 545 -27.60 26.00 3.87
C PHE A 545 -27.97 27.31 3.16
N ILE A 546 -28.20 28.34 3.91
CA ILE A 546 -28.68 29.65 3.40
C ILE A 546 -27.53 30.64 3.40
N ASN A 547 -27.36 31.36 2.27
CA ASN A 547 -26.34 32.39 2.08
C ASN A 547 -24.89 31.77 2.03
N GLN A 548 -23.87 32.63 2.12
CA GLN A 548 -22.44 32.25 2.14
C GLN A 548 -21.97 31.58 0.84
N GLU A 549 -22.41 32.13 -0.31
CA GLU A 549 -22.12 31.55 -1.63
C GLU A 549 -20.63 31.38 -1.88
N GLU A 550 -19.78 32.30 -1.42
CA GLU A 550 -18.33 32.23 -1.58
C GLU A 550 -17.74 31.01 -0.83
N ALA A 551 -18.22 30.76 0.39
CA ALA A 551 -17.77 29.59 1.19
C ALA A 551 -18.17 28.28 0.54
N VAL A 552 -19.41 28.17 0.05
CA VAL A 552 -19.92 26.98 -0.63
C VAL A 552 -19.13 26.74 -1.93
N LYS A 553 -18.88 27.79 -2.70
CA LYS A 553 -18.14 27.73 -3.97
C LYS A 553 -16.69 27.32 -3.76
N ALA A 554 -16.00 27.87 -2.75
CA ALA A 554 -14.63 27.54 -2.41
C ALA A 554 -14.47 26.05 -2.09
N VAL A 555 -15.30 25.57 -1.18
CA VAL A 555 -15.25 24.14 -0.75
C VAL A 555 -15.63 23.21 -1.90
N SER A 556 -16.70 23.52 -2.63
CA SER A 556 -17.14 22.70 -3.77
C SER A 556 -16.10 22.67 -4.90
N GLY A 557 -15.40 23.79 -5.12
CA GLY A 557 -14.31 23.90 -6.08
C GLY A 557 -13.14 22.97 -5.74
N ALA A 558 -12.67 23.00 -4.49
CA ALA A 558 -11.59 22.14 -4.03
C ALA A 558 -11.95 20.64 -4.14
N LEU A 559 -13.18 20.29 -3.79
CA LEU A 559 -13.65 18.91 -3.93
C LEU A 559 -13.71 18.44 -5.38
N ARG A 560 -14.16 19.29 -6.30
CA ARG A 560 -14.14 18.98 -7.73
C ARG A 560 -12.71 18.78 -8.24
N GLN A 561 -11.78 19.65 -7.86
CA GLN A 561 -10.37 19.52 -8.26
C GLN A 561 -9.75 18.22 -7.73
N TYR A 562 -10.00 17.89 -6.46
CA TYR A 562 -9.50 16.67 -5.87
C TYR A 562 -10.06 15.41 -6.57
N ARG A 563 -11.36 15.37 -6.85
CA ARG A 563 -11.99 14.23 -7.53
C ARG A 563 -11.60 14.12 -9.00
N ALA A 564 -11.31 15.24 -9.64
CA ALA A 564 -10.78 15.26 -11.00
C ALA A 564 -9.30 14.86 -11.11
N GLY A 565 -8.61 14.59 -9.96
CA GLY A 565 -7.20 14.26 -9.94
C GLY A 565 -6.27 15.44 -10.23
N LEU A 566 -6.76 16.67 -10.12
CA LEU A 566 -5.99 17.90 -10.37
C LEU A 566 -5.35 18.45 -9.09
N ALA A 567 -5.74 17.97 -7.92
CA ALA A 567 -5.17 18.37 -6.63
C ALA A 567 -3.84 17.64 -6.37
N ASN A 568 -2.98 18.24 -5.54
CA ASN A 568 -1.74 17.60 -5.11
C ASN A 568 -2.07 16.37 -4.22
N PRO A 569 -1.63 15.15 -4.59
CA PRO A 569 -1.96 13.93 -3.85
C PRO A 569 -1.33 13.87 -2.44
N ASN A 570 -0.31 14.69 -2.18
CA ASN A 570 0.40 14.72 -0.89
C ASN A 570 -0.17 15.76 0.09
N LYS A 571 -1.23 16.48 -0.28
CA LYS A 571 -1.89 17.46 0.60
C LYS A 571 -3.27 16.96 1.04
N PRO A 572 -3.84 17.52 2.12
CA PRO A 572 -5.25 17.32 2.42
C PRO A 572 -6.15 17.68 1.23
N ILE A 573 -7.36 17.14 1.20
CA ILE A 573 -8.36 17.44 0.13
C ILE A 573 -8.60 18.95 -0.02
N GLY A 574 -8.59 19.65 1.10
CA GLY A 574 -8.70 21.11 1.17
C GLY A 574 -8.51 21.59 2.61
N VAL A 575 -7.88 22.76 2.74
CA VAL A 575 -7.59 23.40 4.02
C VAL A 575 -8.16 24.81 4.00
N PHE A 576 -9.20 25.07 4.81
CA PHE A 576 -9.95 26.31 4.80
C PHE A 576 -9.90 27.04 6.14
N LEU A 577 -9.81 28.37 6.09
CA LEU A 577 -10.00 29.21 7.26
C LEU A 577 -11.32 30.01 7.10
N PHE A 578 -12.29 29.68 7.93
CA PHE A 578 -13.58 30.37 7.97
C PHE A 578 -13.56 31.48 9.02
N VAL A 579 -13.55 32.72 8.58
CA VAL A 579 -13.49 33.90 9.46
C VAL A 579 -14.83 34.62 9.45
N GLY A 580 -15.29 35.07 10.62
CA GLY A 580 -16.51 35.86 10.68
C GLY A 580 -17.20 35.85 12.05
N PRO A 581 -18.26 36.61 12.23
CA PRO A 581 -19.00 36.71 13.48
C PRO A 581 -19.55 35.37 13.98
N THR A 582 -19.88 35.29 15.25
CA THR A 582 -20.55 34.09 15.81
C THR A 582 -21.96 33.94 15.21
N GLY A 583 -22.41 32.69 15.04
CA GLY A 583 -23.79 32.41 14.62
C GLY A 583 -24.10 32.65 13.13
N VAL A 584 -23.09 32.84 12.26
CA VAL A 584 -23.28 33.04 10.79
C VAL A 584 -23.27 31.73 10.01
N GLY A 585 -23.01 30.59 10.65
CA GLY A 585 -23.11 29.27 10.03
C GLY A 585 -21.79 28.58 9.72
N LYS A 586 -20.61 29.02 10.20
CA LYS A 586 -19.31 28.40 9.97
C LYS A 586 -19.29 26.90 10.31
N THR A 587 -19.66 26.55 11.54
CA THR A 587 -19.74 25.16 12.00
C THR A 587 -20.87 24.37 11.31
N GLU A 588 -21.98 25.06 10.95
CA GLU A 588 -23.11 24.42 10.27
C GLU A 588 -22.74 23.99 8.82
N LEU A 589 -22.01 24.82 8.08
CA LEU A 589 -21.49 24.45 6.76
C LEU A 589 -20.59 23.22 6.86
N SER A 590 -19.74 23.15 7.88
CA SER A 590 -18.86 21.98 8.11
C SER A 590 -19.65 20.69 8.36
N LYS A 591 -20.77 20.76 9.12
CA LYS A 591 -21.67 19.60 9.33
C LYS A 591 -22.36 19.17 8.04
N ILE A 592 -22.89 20.12 7.29
CA ILE A 592 -23.58 19.86 6.03
C ILE A 592 -22.61 19.23 5.03
N LEU A 593 -21.38 19.75 4.95
CA LEU A 593 -20.32 19.20 4.13
C LEU A 593 -19.96 17.76 4.52
N ALA A 594 -19.85 17.51 5.83
CA ALA A 594 -19.61 16.15 6.34
C ALA A 594 -20.75 15.20 5.91
N ARG A 595 -22.00 15.64 5.99
CA ARG A 595 -23.16 14.85 5.56
C ARG A 595 -23.18 14.62 4.05
N VAL A 596 -22.96 15.66 3.25
CA VAL A 596 -23.11 15.61 1.79
C VAL A 596 -21.94 14.85 1.15
N TYR A 597 -20.71 15.11 1.59
CA TYR A 597 -19.52 14.54 0.98
C TYR A 597 -19.07 13.23 1.64
N PHE A 598 -19.07 13.16 2.98
CA PHE A 598 -18.65 11.95 3.72
C PHE A 598 -19.84 11.04 4.10
N GLY A 599 -21.07 11.38 3.68
CA GLY A 599 -22.27 10.57 3.90
C GLY A 599 -22.85 10.65 5.30
N SER A 600 -22.13 11.19 6.30
CA SER A 600 -22.59 11.29 7.68
C SER A 600 -21.94 12.45 8.44
N GLU A 601 -22.71 13.12 9.29
CA GLU A 601 -22.15 14.09 10.23
C GLU A 601 -21.18 13.46 11.24
N LYS A 602 -21.29 12.15 11.50
CA LYS A 602 -20.38 11.40 12.38
C LYS A 602 -18.96 11.28 11.78
N SER A 603 -18.80 11.56 10.48
CA SER A 603 -17.50 11.63 9.83
C SER A 603 -16.77 12.96 10.09
N MET A 604 -17.38 13.87 10.85
CA MET A 604 -16.73 15.08 11.32
C MET A 604 -16.07 14.84 12.68
N VAL A 605 -14.78 15.18 12.76
CA VAL A 605 -14.02 15.21 14.01
C VAL A 605 -13.85 16.67 14.42
N ARG A 606 -14.36 17.06 15.58
CA ARG A 606 -14.31 18.43 16.06
C ARG A 606 -13.34 18.56 17.21
N PHE A 607 -12.48 19.57 17.14
CA PHE A 607 -11.60 20.01 18.20
C PHE A 607 -11.91 21.46 18.56
N ASP A 608 -12.18 21.71 19.84
CA ASP A 608 -12.31 23.06 20.37
C ASP A 608 -10.91 23.56 20.75
N MET A 609 -10.38 24.48 19.96
CA MET A 609 -9.00 24.93 20.14
C MET A 609 -8.82 25.79 21.39
N SER A 610 -9.89 26.19 22.03
CA SER A 610 -9.86 26.86 23.35
C SER A 610 -9.38 25.94 24.48
N GLU A 611 -9.43 24.61 24.28
CA GLU A 611 -8.88 23.62 25.21
C GLU A 611 -7.35 23.47 25.12
N TYR A 612 -6.73 24.06 24.09
CA TYR A 612 -5.29 23.90 23.74
C TYR A 612 -4.54 25.25 23.84
N GLN A 613 -4.86 26.06 24.84
CA GLN A 613 -4.26 27.39 25.05
C GLN A 613 -2.86 27.31 25.70
N ASP A 614 -2.52 26.22 26.35
CA ASP A 614 -1.22 25.99 26.97
C ASP A 614 -0.30 25.11 26.14
N GLN A 615 0.99 25.05 26.48
CA GLN A 615 1.96 24.23 25.82
C GLN A 615 1.71 22.71 26.01
N ARG A 616 1.05 22.32 27.10
CA ARG A 616 0.69 20.91 27.36
C ARG A 616 -0.37 20.41 26.38
N GLY A 617 -1.09 21.33 25.75
CA GLY A 617 -2.00 21.02 24.65
C GLY A 617 -1.35 20.25 23.50
N ILE A 618 -0.05 20.45 23.25
CA ILE A 618 0.70 19.68 22.25
C ILE A 618 0.64 18.18 22.57
N PHE A 619 0.93 17.80 23.81
CA PHE A 619 0.94 16.39 24.21
C PHE A 619 -0.47 15.76 24.16
N ARG A 620 -1.53 16.54 24.35
CA ARG A 620 -2.88 16.04 24.11
C ARG A 620 -3.13 15.79 22.63
N PHE A 621 -2.59 16.62 21.73
CA PHE A 621 -2.81 16.52 20.29
C PHE A 621 -2.07 15.33 19.68
N ILE A 622 -0.77 15.19 19.96
CA ILE A 622 0.14 14.23 19.30
C ILE A 622 0.66 13.12 20.23
N GLY A 623 0.18 13.07 21.50
CA GLY A 623 0.59 12.07 22.49
C GLY A 623 1.71 12.56 23.39
N SER A 624 1.89 11.90 24.54
CA SER A 624 2.98 12.20 25.46
C SER A 624 4.29 11.58 24.96
N PRO A 625 5.46 12.22 25.22
CA PRO A 625 6.76 11.65 24.85
C PRO A 625 7.05 10.32 25.55
N GLU A 626 6.48 10.10 26.70
CA GLU A 626 6.66 8.88 27.52
C GLU A 626 5.75 7.73 27.07
N GLY A 627 4.88 7.96 26.08
CA GLY A 627 3.98 6.93 25.54
C GLY A 627 2.79 6.57 26.44
N GLU A 628 2.59 7.31 27.55
CA GLU A 628 1.48 7.03 28.49
C GLU A 628 0.12 7.40 27.91
N THR A 629 0.06 8.45 27.09
CA THR A 629 -1.18 8.92 26.46
C THR A 629 -1.01 9.07 24.97
N SER A 630 -1.92 8.49 24.19
CA SER A 630 -1.99 8.69 22.75
C SER A 630 -2.55 10.08 22.41
N GLY A 631 -2.17 10.63 21.26
CA GLY A 631 -2.63 11.95 20.82
C GLY A 631 -4.09 11.90 20.31
N VAL A 632 -4.92 12.81 20.76
CA VAL A 632 -6.34 12.81 20.40
C VAL A 632 -6.56 13.06 18.91
N LEU A 633 -5.76 13.94 18.26
CA LEU A 633 -5.82 14.20 16.83
C LEU A 633 -5.34 13.00 16.04
N THR A 634 -4.19 12.47 16.40
CA THR A 634 -3.56 11.35 15.71
C THR A 634 -4.42 10.09 15.79
N GLU A 635 -4.94 9.74 16.96
CA GLU A 635 -5.88 8.62 17.15
C GLU A 635 -7.19 8.81 16.38
N ALA A 636 -7.75 10.00 16.39
CA ALA A 636 -9.00 10.27 15.68
C ALA A 636 -8.86 10.00 14.17
N ILE A 637 -7.71 10.37 13.58
CA ILE A 637 -7.47 10.17 12.15
C ILE A 637 -7.02 8.75 11.83
N LYS A 638 -6.25 8.09 12.71
CA LYS A 638 -6.02 6.65 12.58
C LYS A 638 -7.33 5.85 12.52
N ASN A 639 -8.32 6.25 13.30
CA ASN A 639 -9.62 5.59 13.34
C ASN A 639 -10.56 6.04 12.21
N LYS A 640 -10.42 7.27 11.70
CA LYS A 640 -11.24 7.86 10.64
C LYS A 640 -10.37 8.61 9.64
N PRO A 641 -9.60 7.91 8.80
CA PRO A 641 -8.68 8.56 7.86
C PRO A 641 -9.37 9.39 6.77
N PHE A 642 -10.67 9.15 6.53
CA PHE A 642 -11.51 9.92 5.63
C PHE A 642 -12.57 10.66 6.46
N SER A 643 -12.27 11.91 6.77
CA SER A 643 -13.10 12.70 7.66
C SER A 643 -12.94 14.20 7.41
N LEU A 644 -13.88 14.96 7.93
CA LEU A 644 -13.77 16.41 8.05
C LEU A 644 -13.24 16.75 9.43
N ILE A 645 -12.13 17.44 9.50
CA ILE A 645 -11.55 17.96 10.73
C ILE A 645 -12.01 19.40 10.90
N LEU A 646 -12.72 19.66 11.98
CA LEU A 646 -13.15 21.01 12.38
C LEU A 646 -12.31 21.50 13.55
N LEU A 647 -11.50 22.52 13.34
CA LEU A 647 -10.70 23.21 14.35
C LEU A 647 -11.48 24.48 14.74
N ASP A 648 -12.28 24.38 15.78
CA ASP A 648 -13.15 25.49 16.20
C ASP A 648 -12.41 26.47 17.11
N GLU A 649 -12.63 27.81 16.92
CA GLU A 649 -11.94 28.87 17.66
C GLU A 649 -10.40 28.83 17.56
N PHE A 650 -9.90 28.63 16.31
CA PHE A 650 -8.51 28.38 15.99
C PHE A 650 -7.54 29.45 16.53
N GLU A 651 -7.99 30.72 16.63
CA GLU A 651 -7.22 31.83 17.16
C GLU A 651 -6.92 31.74 18.66
N LYS A 652 -7.60 30.86 19.39
CA LYS A 652 -7.39 30.67 20.84
C LYS A 652 -6.29 29.68 21.19
N ALA A 653 -5.84 28.88 20.25
CA ALA A 653 -4.81 27.90 20.48
C ALA A 653 -3.44 28.54 20.74
N ASN A 654 -2.62 27.84 21.50
CA ASN A 654 -1.24 28.23 21.71
C ASN A 654 -0.45 28.24 20.38
N LEU A 655 0.44 29.21 20.17
CA LEU A 655 1.21 29.34 18.93
C LEU A 655 2.02 28.08 18.58
N LYS A 656 2.55 27.37 19.57
CA LYS A 656 3.27 26.11 19.34
C LYS A 656 2.34 24.96 18.87
N VAL A 657 1.08 24.97 19.30
CA VAL A 657 0.06 24.04 18.79
C VAL A 657 -0.28 24.37 17.35
N LEU A 658 -0.38 25.67 17.02
CA LEU A 658 -0.60 26.11 15.65
C LEU A 658 0.55 25.72 14.70
N ASP A 659 1.79 25.69 15.19
CA ASP A 659 2.96 25.30 14.40
C ASP A 659 2.91 23.82 13.98
N LEU A 660 2.19 22.95 14.70
CA LEU A 660 1.97 21.54 14.32
C LEU A 660 1.18 21.40 13.00
N PHE A 661 0.37 22.40 12.67
CA PHE A 661 -0.44 22.37 11.44
C PHE A 661 0.34 22.76 10.19
N LEU A 662 1.54 23.34 10.32
CA LEU A 662 2.37 23.69 9.15
C LEU A 662 2.73 22.46 8.28
N PRO A 663 3.38 21.40 8.82
CA PRO A 663 3.65 20.20 8.04
C PRO A 663 2.37 19.47 7.63
N LEU A 664 1.33 19.50 8.45
CA LEU A 664 0.07 18.85 8.14
C LEU A 664 -0.62 19.48 6.92
N PHE A 665 -0.64 20.81 6.81
CA PHE A 665 -1.26 21.53 5.68
C PHE A 665 -0.43 21.40 4.39
N ASP A 666 0.91 21.29 4.49
CA ASP A 666 1.80 21.20 3.33
C ASP A 666 1.99 19.78 2.79
N GLU A 667 2.23 18.85 3.71
CA GLU A 667 2.63 17.49 3.37
C GLU A 667 1.54 16.46 3.70
N GLY A 668 0.40 16.89 4.24
CA GLY A 668 -0.70 16.00 4.60
C GLY A 668 -0.32 14.92 5.60
N ARG A 669 0.70 15.18 6.43
CA ARG A 669 1.18 14.21 7.43
C ARG A 669 1.59 14.87 8.74
N LEU A 670 1.45 14.12 9.82
CA LEU A 670 1.87 14.52 11.15
C LEU A 670 2.49 13.33 11.87
N THR A 671 3.69 13.52 12.43
CA THR A 671 4.34 12.47 13.23
C THR A 671 3.98 12.67 14.70
N ASP A 672 3.49 11.63 15.36
CA ASP A 672 3.20 11.63 16.79
C ASP A 672 4.50 11.52 17.62
N ASN A 673 4.37 11.66 18.94
CA ASN A 673 5.53 11.55 19.83
C ASN A 673 6.09 10.13 19.98
N LEU A 674 5.38 9.11 19.47
CA LEU A 674 5.87 7.73 19.37
C LEU A 674 6.64 7.50 18.07
N GLY A 675 6.78 8.52 17.22
CA GLY A 675 7.47 8.44 15.93
C GLY A 675 6.64 7.82 14.82
N GLU A 676 5.33 7.62 15.02
CA GLU A 676 4.41 7.15 13.99
C GLU A 676 3.90 8.30 13.14
N THR A 677 4.00 8.18 11.82
CA THR A 677 3.52 9.21 10.89
C THR A 677 2.11 8.91 10.43
N ILE A 678 1.19 9.83 10.70
CA ILE A 678 -0.23 9.72 10.38
C ILE A 678 -0.53 10.50 9.10
N ASN A 679 -1.32 9.90 8.21
CA ASN A 679 -1.68 10.46 6.91
C ASN A 679 -3.01 11.21 6.97
N PHE A 680 -3.00 12.49 6.56
CA PHE A 680 -4.15 13.41 6.50
C PHE A 680 -4.57 13.75 5.07
N THR A 681 -3.99 13.14 4.04
CA THR A 681 -4.27 13.48 2.63
C THR A 681 -5.72 13.23 2.20
N ASN A 682 -6.44 12.42 2.95
CA ASN A 682 -7.86 12.12 2.69
C ASN A 682 -8.81 12.93 3.59
N THR A 683 -8.34 13.97 4.26
CA THR A 683 -9.16 14.81 5.15
C THR A 683 -9.46 16.17 4.51
N ILE A 684 -10.60 16.75 4.91
CA ILE A 684 -10.87 18.16 4.72
C ILE A 684 -10.66 18.85 6.07
N ILE A 685 -9.89 19.92 6.08
CA ILE A 685 -9.58 20.65 7.31
C ILE A 685 -10.25 22.01 7.25
N ILE A 686 -11.10 22.31 8.19
CA ILE A 686 -11.76 23.60 8.34
C ILE A 686 -11.40 24.17 9.70
N ALA A 687 -10.66 25.26 9.70
CA ALA A 687 -10.43 26.09 10.88
C ALA A 687 -11.48 27.18 10.94
N THR A 688 -12.16 27.37 12.07
CA THR A 688 -13.07 28.51 12.25
C THR A 688 -12.44 29.54 13.17
N SER A 689 -12.67 30.81 12.88
CA SER A 689 -12.17 31.91 13.69
C SER A 689 -13.25 32.98 13.87
N ASN A 690 -13.32 33.50 15.08
CA ASN A 690 -14.10 34.66 15.43
C ASN A 690 -13.25 35.95 15.47
N ALA A 691 -11.96 35.82 15.15
CA ALA A 691 -11.06 36.97 15.03
C ALA A 691 -11.64 38.02 14.09
N LEU A 692 -11.47 39.27 14.43
CA LEU A 692 -11.94 40.41 13.66
C LEU A 692 -13.48 40.56 13.53
N SER A 693 -14.30 39.83 14.30
CA SER A 693 -15.77 39.90 14.27
C SER A 693 -16.28 41.32 14.48
N ASP A 694 -15.71 42.03 15.43
CA ASP A 694 -16.06 43.42 15.73
C ASP A 694 -15.66 44.38 14.62
N PHE A 695 -14.53 44.10 14.00
CA PHE A 695 -14.07 44.88 12.85
C PHE A 695 -15.02 44.70 11.65
N ILE A 696 -15.36 43.47 11.32
CA ILE A 696 -16.31 43.13 10.24
C ILE A 696 -17.62 43.85 10.47
N LYS A 697 -18.17 43.79 11.68
CA LYS A 697 -19.42 44.42 12.05
C LYS A 697 -19.37 45.95 11.86
N LYS A 698 -18.33 46.60 12.39
CA LYS A 698 -18.14 48.04 12.28
C LYS A 698 -18.02 48.53 10.86
N GLN A 699 -17.35 47.78 9.98
CA GLN A 699 -17.16 48.16 8.58
C GLN A 699 -18.44 47.99 7.76
N ILE A 700 -19.23 46.98 8.05
CA ILE A 700 -20.53 46.79 7.40
C ILE A 700 -21.53 47.86 7.85
N GLU A 701 -21.53 48.22 9.13
CA GLU A 701 -22.35 49.36 9.62
C GLU A 701 -21.97 50.69 8.98
N LYS A 702 -20.73 50.87 8.54
CA LYS A 702 -20.26 52.02 7.75
C LYS A 702 -20.62 51.96 6.26
N GLY A 703 -21.29 50.88 5.81
CA GLY A 703 -21.70 50.69 4.42
C GLY A 703 -20.58 50.33 3.45
N ILE A 704 -19.43 49.89 3.92
CA ILE A 704 -18.33 49.49 3.06
C ILE A 704 -18.69 48.16 2.34
N PRO A 705 -18.56 48.10 1.01
CA PRO A 705 -18.83 46.86 0.28
C PRO A 705 -17.96 45.70 0.74
N PHE A 706 -18.59 44.55 0.99
CA PHE A 706 -17.93 43.37 1.57
C PHE A 706 -16.69 42.91 0.78
N ASN A 707 -16.71 43.07 -0.54
CA ASN A 707 -15.57 42.67 -1.41
C ASN A 707 -14.30 43.50 -1.15
N GLN A 708 -14.45 44.75 -0.69
CA GLN A 708 -13.33 45.62 -0.32
C GLN A 708 -12.77 45.28 1.07
N LEU A 709 -13.55 44.63 1.91
CA LEU A 709 -13.14 44.22 3.24
C LEU A 709 -12.23 42.99 3.26
N THR A 710 -12.35 42.14 2.25
CA THR A 710 -11.65 40.84 2.24
C THR A 710 -10.13 41.00 2.30
N ASP A 711 -9.56 41.93 1.54
CA ASP A 711 -8.12 42.19 1.50
C ASP A 711 -7.60 42.84 2.79
N GLU A 712 -8.38 43.75 3.37
CA GLU A 712 -8.03 44.37 4.64
C GLU A 712 -8.14 43.37 5.79
N LEU A 713 -9.11 42.48 5.78
CA LEU A 713 -9.24 41.41 6.75
C LEU A 713 -8.08 40.43 6.70
N LYS A 714 -7.66 40.01 5.51
CA LYS A 714 -6.49 39.14 5.33
C LYS A 714 -5.23 39.77 5.91
N LYS A 715 -5.04 41.07 5.73
CA LYS A 715 -3.91 41.80 6.34
C LYS A 715 -4.01 41.83 7.87
N LYS A 716 -5.19 42.05 8.43
CA LYS A 716 -5.38 42.10 9.91
C LYS A 716 -5.32 40.76 10.60
N LEU A 717 -5.53 39.65 9.88
CA LEU A 717 -5.39 38.31 10.42
C LEU A 717 -3.94 37.98 10.81
N THR A 718 -2.94 38.69 10.27
CA THR A 718 -1.53 38.56 10.68
C THR A 718 -1.29 38.96 12.14
N ASN A 719 -2.20 39.65 12.79
CA ASN A 719 -2.14 39.95 14.20
C ASN A 719 -2.51 38.74 15.09
N TYR A 720 -3.17 37.74 14.52
CA TYR A 720 -3.64 36.55 15.22
C TYR A 720 -2.86 35.29 14.83
N PHE A 721 -2.45 35.22 13.57
CA PHE A 721 -1.80 34.07 12.98
C PHE A 721 -0.50 34.46 12.30
N LYS A 722 0.52 33.61 12.37
CA LYS A 722 1.76 33.81 11.61
C LYS A 722 1.45 33.87 10.11
N PRO A 723 2.07 34.77 9.34
CA PRO A 723 1.88 34.87 7.90
C PRO A 723 2.14 33.52 7.19
N GLU A 724 3.11 32.76 7.70
CA GLU A 724 3.48 31.44 7.20
C GLU A 724 2.31 30.46 7.25
N LEU A 725 1.57 30.42 8.36
CA LEU A 725 0.38 29.59 8.53
C LEU A 725 -0.77 30.05 7.64
N LEU A 726 -1.00 31.36 7.52
CA LEU A 726 -2.06 31.91 6.66
C LEU A 726 -1.86 31.55 5.18
N ASN A 727 -0.61 31.47 4.72
CA ASN A 727 -0.25 31.09 3.36
C ASN A 727 -0.44 29.58 3.06
N ARG A 728 -0.70 28.75 4.09
CA ARG A 728 -0.93 27.32 3.94
C ARG A 728 -2.40 26.94 3.78
N PHE A 729 -3.31 27.88 4.08
CA PHE A 729 -4.72 27.67 3.75
C PHE A 729 -4.93 27.79 2.25
N ASP A 730 -5.68 26.86 1.66
CA ASP A 730 -6.06 26.93 0.26
C ASP A 730 -6.96 28.16 0.01
N GLU A 731 -7.84 28.44 0.98
CA GLU A 731 -8.66 29.63 0.91
C GLU A 731 -9.06 30.15 2.29
N ILE A 732 -9.02 31.47 2.46
CA ILE A 732 -9.51 32.19 3.63
C ILE A 732 -10.86 32.78 3.25
N VAL A 733 -11.92 32.21 3.79
CA VAL A 733 -13.30 32.57 3.48
C VAL A 733 -13.89 33.44 4.57
N VAL A 734 -14.35 34.62 4.21
CA VAL A 734 -14.97 35.54 5.13
C VAL A 734 -16.49 35.40 5.09
N PHE A 735 -17.06 34.98 6.21
CA PHE A 735 -18.51 34.81 6.36
C PHE A 735 -19.23 36.15 6.55
N ARG A 736 -20.24 36.37 5.75
CA ARG A 736 -21.08 37.57 5.82
C ARG A 736 -22.02 37.47 7.02
N PRO A 737 -22.29 38.58 7.74
CA PRO A 737 -23.39 38.67 8.71
C PRO A 737 -24.73 38.32 8.07
N LEU A 738 -25.60 37.70 8.86
CA LEU A 738 -26.93 37.35 8.37
C LEU A 738 -27.85 38.55 8.33
N THR A 739 -28.56 38.70 7.22
CA THR A 739 -29.63 39.70 7.06
C THR A 739 -30.96 39.15 7.59
N GLU A 740 -31.92 40.03 7.82
CA GLU A 740 -33.29 39.63 8.22
C GLU A 740 -33.92 38.66 7.21
N LYS A 741 -33.68 38.87 5.92
CA LYS A 741 -34.11 37.96 4.85
C LYS A 741 -33.52 36.58 5.00
N ASN A 742 -32.21 36.49 5.28
CA ASN A 742 -31.54 35.21 5.49
C ASN A 742 -32.11 34.47 6.72
N LEU A 743 -32.43 35.21 7.79
CA LEU A 743 -33.01 34.61 8.99
C LEU A 743 -34.40 34.01 8.75
N LYS A 744 -35.26 34.71 7.96
CA LYS A 744 -36.56 34.17 7.56
C LYS A 744 -36.41 32.87 6.78
N GLU A 745 -35.41 32.79 5.87
CA GLU A 745 -35.12 31.59 5.09
C GLU A 745 -34.60 30.45 5.98
N ILE A 746 -33.73 30.75 6.97
CA ILE A 746 -33.23 29.77 7.95
C ILE A 746 -34.37 29.23 8.80
N VAL A 747 -35.31 30.10 9.25
CA VAL A 747 -36.49 29.66 9.98
C VAL A 747 -37.34 28.72 9.15
N LYS A 748 -37.63 29.06 7.89
CA LYS A 748 -38.35 28.18 6.95
C LYS A 748 -37.70 26.84 6.83
N LEU A 749 -36.36 26.78 6.67
CA LEU A 749 -35.60 25.55 6.55
C LEU A 749 -35.70 24.69 7.83
N LYS A 750 -35.54 25.31 9.01
CA LYS A 750 -35.66 24.60 10.29
C LYS A 750 -37.08 24.08 10.55
N LEU A 751 -38.11 24.87 10.21
CA LEU A 751 -39.50 24.44 10.30
C LEU A 751 -39.81 23.31 9.28
N LYS A 752 -39.28 23.37 8.05
CA LYS A 752 -39.40 22.28 7.08
C LYS A 752 -38.83 20.97 7.62
N ASN A 753 -37.67 20.99 8.25
CA ASN A 753 -37.10 19.80 8.90
C ASN A 753 -37.99 19.26 10.02
N LEU A 754 -38.61 20.15 10.82
CA LEU A 754 -39.58 19.78 11.84
C LEU A 754 -40.82 19.13 11.24
N VAL A 755 -41.35 19.71 10.15
CA VAL A 755 -42.48 19.14 9.40
C VAL A 755 -42.17 17.72 8.91
N GLN A 756 -40.99 17.48 8.37
CA GLN A 756 -40.59 16.14 7.92
C GLN A 756 -40.55 15.14 9.08
N ILE A 757 -40.06 15.52 10.24
CA ILE A 757 -40.05 14.67 11.46
C ILE A 757 -41.49 14.31 11.87
N LEU A 758 -42.41 15.25 11.82
CA LEU A 758 -43.81 15.08 12.19
C LEU A 758 -44.60 14.30 11.13
N GLN A 759 -44.27 14.45 9.84
CA GLN A 759 -44.83 13.63 8.76
C GLN A 759 -44.54 12.14 8.96
N ASN A 760 -43.35 11.78 9.47
CA ASN A 760 -43.05 10.40 9.84
C ASN A 760 -43.96 9.86 10.94
N LYS A 761 -44.52 10.74 11.77
CA LYS A 761 -45.57 10.43 12.78
C LYS A 761 -46.99 10.59 12.24
N LYS A 762 -47.15 10.82 10.93
CA LYS A 762 -48.43 11.10 10.25
C LYS A 762 -49.18 12.35 10.78
N ILE A 763 -48.43 13.35 11.19
CA ILE A 763 -48.95 14.64 11.62
C ILE A 763 -48.57 15.66 10.56
N ALA A 764 -49.54 16.34 9.99
CA ALA A 764 -49.31 17.43 9.06
C ALA A 764 -49.27 18.78 9.80
N VAL A 765 -48.20 19.53 9.61
CA VAL A 765 -48.04 20.87 10.28
C VAL A 765 -47.76 21.91 9.23
N ASP A 766 -48.45 23.03 9.34
CA ASP A 766 -48.27 24.20 8.49
C ASP A 766 -48.05 25.48 9.34
N PHE A 767 -47.35 26.45 8.79
CA PHE A 767 -46.91 27.65 9.48
C PHE A 767 -47.23 28.89 8.63
N ASP A 768 -47.92 29.86 9.22
CA ASP A 768 -48.17 31.16 8.61
C ASP A 768 -46.87 31.96 8.40
N ALA A 769 -46.89 32.87 7.45
CA ALA A 769 -45.79 33.82 7.20
C ALA A 769 -45.51 34.69 8.47
N SER A 770 -46.57 35.06 9.20
CA SER A 770 -46.46 35.80 10.45
C SER A 770 -45.65 35.09 11.54
N VAL A 771 -45.76 33.77 11.62
CA VAL A 771 -44.97 32.94 12.54
C VAL A 771 -43.50 32.97 12.16
N ILE A 772 -43.19 32.78 10.86
CA ILE A 772 -41.84 32.82 10.32
C ILE A 772 -41.17 34.17 10.61
N ASP A 773 -41.89 35.24 10.33
CA ASP A 773 -41.40 36.62 10.57
C ASP A 773 -41.11 36.87 12.02
N LYS A 774 -42.03 36.44 12.93
CA LYS A 774 -41.84 36.64 14.35
C LYS A 774 -40.73 35.78 14.95
N LEU A 775 -40.62 34.52 14.53
CA LEU A 775 -39.54 33.67 14.94
C LEU A 775 -38.18 34.21 14.49
N ALA A 776 -38.10 34.72 13.25
CA ALA A 776 -36.88 35.35 12.73
C ALA A 776 -36.48 36.58 13.55
N GLN A 777 -37.46 37.41 13.90
CA GLN A 777 -37.25 38.63 14.72
C GLN A 777 -36.78 38.26 16.14
N LEU A 778 -37.42 37.31 16.81
CA LEU A 778 -37.05 36.88 18.16
C LEU A 778 -35.72 36.08 18.19
N GLY A 779 -35.43 35.37 17.14
CA GLY A 779 -34.23 34.57 17.00
C GLY A 779 -32.99 35.32 16.54
N TYR A 780 -33.12 36.59 16.21
CA TYR A 780 -31.99 37.44 15.82
C TYR A 780 -31.37 38.14 17.03
N ASN A 781 -30.07 38.00 17.16
CA ASN A 781 -29.28 38.77 18.09
C ASN A 781 -28.06 39.36 17.38
N PRO A 782 -27.86 40.72 17.45
CA PRO A 782 -26.72 41.35 16.75
C PRO A 782 -25.34 40.80 17.16
N ILE A 783 -25.21 40.24 18.39
CA ILE A 783 -23.95 39.69 18.90
C ILE A 783 -23.82 38.21 18.59
N PHE A 784 -24.91 37.44 18.75
CA PHE A 784 -24.89 35.98 18.64
C PHE A 784 -25.45 35.45 17.31
N GLY A 785 -25.81 36.34 16.36
CA GLY A 785 -26.36 35.96 15.06
C GLY A 785 -27.62 35.13 15.18
N ALA A 786 -27.68 34.00 14.46
CA ALA A 786 -28.80 33.06 14.48
C ALA A 786 -28.74 31.98 15.58
N ARG A 787 -27.75 32.04 16.49
CA ARG A 787 -27.64 31.03 17.61
C ARG A 787 -28.89 30.95 18.49
N PRO A 788 -29.58 32.04 18.86
CA PRO A 788 -30.78 31.98 19.67
C PRO A 788 -31.97 31.32 18.97
N LEU A 789 -31.93 31.20 17.64
CA LEU A 789 -33.07 30.75 16.82
C LEU A 789 -33.56 29.35 17.23
N ASP A 790 -32.65 28.44 17.52
CA ASP A 790 -33.01 27.07 17.94
C ASP A 790 -33.73 27.06 19.31
N ALA A 791 -33.33 27.92 20.22
CA ALA A 791 -33.99 28.06 21.49
C ALA A 791 -35.40 28.70 21.33
N VAL A 792 -35.51 29.70 20.47
CA VAL A 792 -36.80 30.34 20.16
C VAL A 792 -37.76 29.34 19.52
N ILE A 793 -37.32 28.60 18.47
CA ILE A 793 -38.15 27.56 17.84
C ILE A 793 -38.51 26.46 18.84
N ARG A 794 -37.61 26.08 19.71
CA ARG A 794 -37.89 25.09 20.76
C ARG A 794 -39.02 25.58 21.67
N HIS A 795 -38.87 26.77 22.21
CA HIS A 795 -39.80 27.30 23.22
C HIS A 795 -41.20 27.58 22.62
N PHE A 796 -41.24 28.24 21.46
CA PHE A 796 -42.54 28.71 20.92
C PHE A 796 -43.23 27.69 20.00
N VAL A 797 -42.50 26.69 19.44
CA VAL A 797 -43.09 25.73 18.52
C VAL A 797 -43.00 24.30 19.05
N LYS A 798 -41.75 23.82 19.35
CA LYS A 798 -41.58 22.41 19.71
C LYS A 798 -42.21 22.06 21.06
N ASP A 799 -42.11 22.96 22.07
CA ASP A 799 -42.69 22.71 23.39
C ASP A 799 -44.23 22.67 23.34
N GLN A 800 -44.87 23.55 22.53
CA GLN A 800 -46.33 23.51 22.33
C GLN A 800 -46.77 22.22 21.62
N LEU A 801 -46.06 21.82 20.54
CA LEU A 801 -46.34 20.57 19.86
C LEU A 801 -46.14 19.35 20.77
N ALA A 802 -45.08 19.34 21.55
CA ALA A 802 -44.82 18.23 22.46
C ALA A 802 -45.91 18.11 23.55
N GLN A 803 -46.35 19.23 24.11
CA GLN A 803 -47.43 19.23 25.10
C GLN A 803 -48.74 18.73 24.50
N ALA A 804 -49.13 19.20 23.31
CA ALA A 804 -50.37 18.80 22.65
C ALA A 804 -50.35 17.32 22.21
N ILE A 805 -49.17 16.80 21.78
CA ILE A 805 -49.03 15.37 21.48
C ILE A 805 -49.16 14.53 22.78
N LEU A 806 -48.52 14.95 23.87
CA LEU A 806 -48.57 14.22 25.14
C LEU A 806 -49.95 14.28 25.82
N LYS A 807 -50.74 15.33 25.53
CA LYS A 807 -52.12 15.45 26.01
C LYS A 807 -53.15 14.77 25.08
N ASP A 808 -52.71 14.08 24.02
CA ASP A 808 -53.56 13.47 22.99
C ASP A 808 -54.46 14.44 22.22
N GLU A 809 -54.12 15.75 22.27
CA GLU A 809 -54.79 16.79 21.50
C GLU A 809 -54.42 16.74 20.00
N ILE A 810 -53.22 16.19 19.69
CA ILE A 810 -52.73 15.90 18.34
C ILE A 810 -52.50 14.39 18.23
N LYS A 811 -53.27 13.75 17.34
CA LYS A 811 -53.13 12.31 17.01
C LYS A 811 -52.54 12.09 15.63
N ALA A 812 -52.30 10.85 15.30
CA ALA A 812 -51.92 10.50 13.92
C ALA A 812 -53.04 10.93 12.95
N ASN A 813 -52.65 11.52 11.84
CA ASN A 813 -53.47 12.13 10.78
C ASN A 813 -54.08 13.50 11.13
N SER A 814 -53.80 14.09 12.31
CA SER A 814 -54.21 15.48 12.62
C SER A 814 -53.47 16.47 11.73
N LYS A 815 -54.13 17.55 11.41
CA LYS A 815 -53.55 18.74 10.77
C LYS A 815 -53.39 19.83 11.81
N VAL A 816 -52.21 20.41 11.91
CA VAL A 816 -51.87 21.45 12.85
C VAL A 816 -51.49 22.73 12.09
N HIS A 817 -52.06 23.85 12.44
CA HIS A 817 -51.74 25.13 11.84
C HIS A 817 -51.24 26.09 12.92
N PHE A 818 -50.09 26.72 12.65
CA PHE A 818 -49.52 27.76 13.53
C PHE A 818 -49.72 29.13 12.93
N SER A 819 -50.29 30.05 13.73
CA SER A 819 -50.45 31.47 13.40
C SER A 819 -49.87 32.36 14.52
N TYR A 820 -49.55 33.59 14.18
CA TYR A 820 -49.16 34.59 15.17
C TYR A 820 -50.15 35.74 15.10
N GLN A 821 -51.01 35.82 16.15
CA GLN A 821 -52.07 36.83 16.26
C GLN A 821 -52.13 37.33 17.71
N ASP A 822 -52.50 38.56 17.90
CA ASP A 822 -52.68 39.22 19.24
C ASP A 822 -51.40 39.08 20.10
N SER A 823 -50.22 39.16 19.48
CA SER A 823 -48.92 39.05 20.16
C SER A 823 -48.64 37.67 20.74
N GLN A 824 -49.41 36.63 20.33
CA GLN A 824 -49.24 35.26 20.81
C GLN A 824 -49.10 34.26 19.64
N PHE A 825 -48.31 33.20 19.86
CA PHE A 825 -48.28 32.05 18.97
C PHE A 825 -49.51 31.18 19.28
N LYS A 826 -50.40 31.03 18.33
CA LYS A 826 -51.58 30.19 18.43
C LYS A 826 -51.42 28.94 17.57
N MET A 827 -51.68 27.80 18.21
CA MET A 827 -51.71 26.49 17.53
C MET A 827 -53.17 26.04 17.45
N ILE A 828 -53.61 25.70 16.26
CA ILE A 828 -54.96 25.16 15.99
C ILE A 828 -54.77 23.73 15.45
N SER A 829 -55.34 22.77 16.11
CA SER A 829 -55.38 21.40 15.60
C SER A 829 -56.76 21.06 15.06
N SER A 830 -56.80 20.44 13.89
CA SER A 830 -58.03 19.85 13.32
C SER A 830 -57.77 18.34 13.14
N ASN A 831 -58.58 17.53 13.75
CA ASN A 831 -58.55 16.09 13.60
C ASN A 831 -59.03 15.63 12.25
#